data_66c47d570dfa89866febe7fb0a14ca0c
#
_entry.id   66c47d570dfa89866febe7fb0a14ca0c
#
_cell.length_a   1.000
_cell.length_b   1.000
_cell.length_c   1.000
_cell.angle_alpha   90.00
_cell.angle_beta   90.00
_cell.angle_gamma   90.00
#
_symmetry.space_group_name_H-M   'P 1'
#
loop_
_entity.id
_entity.type
_entity.pdbx_description
1 polymer ?
#
loop_
_entity_poly.entity_id
_entity_poly.type
_entity_poly.pdbx_seq_one_letter_code
_entity_poly.pdbx_strand_id
1 'polypeptide(L)'
;MGTFAAVQGTNAAQPEQPWIVDRFDDIKVIRYEVPGFEKLPLREKELIYYLAEAAKCGRDILFDQNFKYNLVVRRTLERIYTSVDESERQSRDFAALEKYLKKVWFANGIHHHYSNDKFRPEFDEMWFRIQLSKYVADCQMPADMLCAIIFDPELYPSRLNQTDGVDVILSSANNYYEGVDQQQAERFYAEMAERYKDDKEPVSYGLNSKLTVDDDGNIVERVWHVGGMYSPAIEKIVYWLEKAAAVAEPVQRATIEALIKYYRTGDLKDFDAYNILWVKDLSSNVDFVNGFIEDYGDPLGRKASWEANVNFRDEEACRRTQIISDNAQWFEDHSPVDPAYKKKQVRGVSAKVITVAMLGGDCYPATPIGINLPNADWIRKEYGSKSVTIDNITYAYDRAAQGNGFKEEFVLRSEDRERMAKYGKLADDLHTDLHECLGHGSGQLAPGTKGNELRTYSSTLEEARADLFGLYYLGDEKLVELGLIPTLDVAWAQYAQYIMNGMMTQLSRIEPGKNVEESHMRNRKLIAEWCYEHGRKDNVIEWVENGGKRYVVVNDFKRLRALFGELLREVQRIKSEGDYEAGRALVETYAVKVDADLHAEVLRRYKALNIEPYGGFVNPEYRLVYDASGKRLVDVEVSYPADYVEQMLGYGRDYSFLPSFN
;
A
#
# COMPACT_ATOMS: atom_id res chain seq x y z
N MET A 1 53.39 6.86 40.36
CA MET A 1 52.78 5.71 39.68
C MET A 1 51.31 5.67 40.10
N GLY A 2 50.45 6.19 39.31
CA GLY A 2 49.00 6.16 39.54
C GLY A 2 48.33 5.57 38.32
N THR A 3 47.81 4.35 38.49
CA THR A 3 47.09 3.60 37.46
C THR A 3 45.69 4.16 37.29
N PHE A 4 45.42 4.70 36.12
CA PHE A 4 44.04 5.00 35.68
C PHE A 4 43.38 3.70 35.22
N ALA A 5 42.38 3.28 35.93
CA ALA A 5 41.48 2.20 35.50
C ALA A 5 40.45 2.80 34.53
N ALA A 6 40.47 2.35 33.27
CA ALA A 6 39.45 2.62 32.29
C ALA A 6 38.17 1.87 32.66
N VAL A 7 37.10 2.62 32.94
CA VAL A 7 35.74 2.07 33.06
C VAL A 7 35.24 1.78 31.66
N GLN A 8 35.24 0.53 31.25
CA GLN A 8 34.48 0.07 30.06
C GLN A 8 32.98 0.11 30.42
N GLY A 9 32.28 1.11 29.92
CA GLY A 9 30.84 1.10 29.92
C GLY A 9 30.34 0.00 29.00
N THR A 10 29.76 -1.05 29.56
CA THR A 10 28.98 -2.02 28.83
C THR A 10 27.70 -1.30 28.36
N ASN A 11 27.63 -0.94 27.09
CA ASN A 11 26.37 -0.61 26.45
C ASN A 11 25.51 -1.89 26.48
N ALA A 12 24.65 -2.02 27.49
CA ALA A 12 23.54 -2.95 27.43
C ALA A 12 22.68 -2.50 26.25
N ALA A 13 22.57 -3.34 25.21
CA ALA A 13 21.66 -3.12 24.11
C ALA A 13 20.26 -2.90 24.71
N GLN A 14 19.65 -1.77 24.39
CA GLN A 14 18.26 -1.55 24.77
C GLN A 14 17.43 -2.69 24.16
N PRO A 15 16.45 -3.25 24.90
CA PRO A 15 15.60 -4.28 24.36
C PRO A 15 14.94 -3.76 23.08
N GLU A 16 15.02 -4.55 21.99
CA GLU A 16 14.42 -4.22 20.71
C GLU A 16 12.93 -3.98 20.92
N GLN A 17 12.43 -2.79 20.54
CA GLN A 17 11.02 -2.47 20.68
C GLN A 17 10.19 -3.39 19.78
N PRO A 18 9.01 -3.85 20.23
CA PRO A 18 8.17 -4.74 19.44
C PRO A 18 7.72 -4.07 18.14
N TRP A 19 7.70 -4.84 17.04
CA TRP A 19 7.22 -4.37 15.76
C TRP A 19 5.70 -4.23 15.72
N ILE A 20 4.96 -5.11 16.41
CA ILE A 20 3.52 -5.00 16.57
C ILE A 20 3.25 -4.25 17.86
N VAL A 21 2.60 -3.11 17.76
CA VAL A 21 2.31 -2.21 18.89
C VAL A 21 0.92 -2.39 19.46
N ASP A 22 -0.03 -2.89 18.65
CA ASP A 22 -1.40 -3.19 19.09
C ASP A 22 -2.04 -4.32 18.26
N ARG A 23 -3.04 -4.99 18.83
CA ARG A 23 -3.88 -6.00 18.17
C ARG A 23 -5.31 -5.88 18.67
N PHE A 24 -6.26 -5.81 17.74
CA PHE A 24 -7.68 -5.78 18.06
C PHE A 24 -8.49 -6.34 16.89
N ASP A 25 -9.45 -7.21 17.19
CA ASP A 25 -10.30 -7.88 16.21
C ASP A 25 -9.46 -8.64 15.16
N ASP A 26 -9.59 -8.28 13.89
CA ASP A 26 -8.86 -8.86 12.76
C ASP A 26 -7.67 -7.98 12.28
N ILE A 27 -7.25 -7.02 13.11
CA ILE A 27 -6.26 -5.99 12.79
C ILE A 27 -5.05 -6.07 13.71
N LYS A 28 -3.86 -5.94 13.13
CA LYS A 28 -2.60 -5.64 13.82
C LYS A 28 -2.09 -4.27 13.43
N VAL A 29 -1.59 -3.53 14.41
CA VAL A 29 -0.92 -2.24 14.18
C VAL A 29 0.57 -2.42 14.34
N ILE A 30 1.32 -1.98 13.34
CA ILE A 30 2.75 -2.23 13.18
C ILE A 30 3.50 -0.90 13.27
N ARG A 31 4.65 -0.90 13.90
CA ARG A 31 5.61 0.19 13.87
C ARG A 31 6.47 0.07 12.60
N TYR A 32 6.79 1.16 11.96
CA TYR A 32 7.82 1.17 10.93
C TYR A 32 8.93 2.16 11.28
N GLU A 33 10.12 1.89 10.79
CA GLU A 33 11.31 2.72 10.98
C GLU A 33 11.64 3.47 9.68
N VAL A 34 12.42 4.54 9.81
CA VAL A 34 12.82 5.41 8.70
C VAL A 34 14.35 5.35 8.53
N PRO A 35 14.89 4.20 8.04
CA PRO A 35 16.32 4.02 7.90
C PRO A 35 16.92 5.05 6.96
N GLY A 36 18.10 5.58 7.33
CA GLY A 36 18.79 6.58 6.54
C GLY A 36 18.41 8.04 6.87
N PHE A 37 17.33 8.28 7.61
CA PHE A 37 16.91 9.64 7.97
C PHE A 37 18.01 10.42 8.71
N GLU A 38 18.73 9.77 9.61
CA GLU A 38 19.80 10.41 10.41
C GLU A 38 20.95 10.94 9.55
N LYS A 39 21.16 10.33 8.37
CA LYS A 39 22.23 10.71 7.42
C LYS A 39 21.85 11.85 6.50
N LEU A 40 20.58 12.21 6.43
CA LEU A 40 20.11 13.27 5.56
C LEU A 40 20.67 14.64 5.99
N PRO A 41 20.95 15.54 5.03
CA PRO A 41 21.27 16.94 5.34
C PRO A 41 20.17 17.59 6.16
N LEU A 42 20.53 18.50 7.06
CA LEU A 42 19.57 19.22 7.92
C LEU A 42 18.40 19.83 7.13
N ARG A 43 18.68 20.39 5.96
CA ARG A 43 17.68 20.99 5.09
C ARG A 43 16.63 19.96 4.59
N GLU A 44 17.05 18.75 4.25
CA GLU A 44 16.14 17.67 3.84
C GLU A 44 15.34 17.15 5.03
N LYS A 45 15.94 17.02 6.21
CA LYS A 45 15.24 16.67 7.45
C LYS A 45 14.16 17.72 7.79
N GLU A 46 14.48 19.00 7.66
CA GLU A 46 13.54 20.11 7.87
C GLU A 46 12.40 20.09 6.84
N LEU A 47 12.71 19.80 5.58
CA LEU A 47 11.72 19.63 4.52
C LEU A 47 10.75 18.47 4.83
N ILE A 48 11.28 17.31 5.22
CA ILE A 48 10.48 16.16 5.64
C ILE A 48 9.57 16.53 6.81
N TYR A 49 10.08 17.25 7.82
CA TYR A 49 9.26 17.71 8.93
C TYR A 49 8.05 18.53 8.47
N TYR A 50 8.25 19.54 7.61
CA TYR A 50 7.16 20.39 7.15
C TYR A 50 6.16 19.63 6.24
N LEU A 51 6.64 18.76 5.39
CA LEU A 51 5.78 17.90 4.58
C LEU A 51 4.99 16.90 5.44
N ALA A 52 5.59 16.36 6.50
CA ALA A 52 4.95 15.47 7.46
C ALA A 52 3.84 16.18 8.24
N GLU A 53 4.07 17.44 8.65
CA GLU A 53 3.04 18.27 9.28
C GLU A 53 1.87 18.52 8.32
N ALA A 54 2.15 18.83 7.04
CA ALA A 54 1.10 18.96 6.02
C ALA A 54 0.31 17.67 5.82
N ALA A 55 0.99 16.51 5.83
CA ALA A 55 0.36 15.19 5.68
C ALA A 55 -0.63 14.85 6.81
N LYS A 56 -0.41 15.33 8.01
CA LYS A 56 -1.32 15.10 9.15
C LYS A 56 -2.55 16.00 9.14
N CYS A 57 -2.46 17.19 8.52
CA CYS A 57 -3.52 18.20 8.54
C CYS A 57 -4.78 17.80 7.77
N GLY A 58 -4.70 16.87 6.80
CA GLY A 58 -5.83 16.40 6.01
C GLY A 58 -6.61 15.24 6.64
N ARG A 59 -6.25 14.79 7.84
CA ARG A 59 -6.87 13.63 8.49
C ARG A 59 -8.40 13.70 8.54
N ASP A 60 -8.96 14.82 8.96
CA ASP A 60 -10.40 15.00 9.08
C ASP A 60 -11.12 14.93 7.72
N ILE A 61 -10.45 15.31 6.63
CA ILE A 61 -11.04 15.28 5.28
C ILE A 61 -11.44 13.85 4.94
N LEU A 62 -10.55 12.89 5.13
CA LEU A 62 -10.84 11.48 4.81
C LEU A 62 -11.98 10.91 5.69
N PHE A 63 -12.01 11.24 6.98
CA PHE A 63 -13.12 10.83 7.84
C PHE A 63 -14.46 11.31 7.30
N ASP A 64 -14.55 12.57 6.87
CA ASP A 64 -15.77 13.14 6.31
C ASP A 64 -16.10 12.56 4.93
N GLN A 65 -15.11 12.34 4.06
CA GLN A 65 -15.30 11.69 2.76
C GLN A 65 -15.84 10.27 2.89
N ASN A 66 -15.35 9.52 3.87
CA ASN A 66 -15.83 8.15 4.12
C ASN A 66 -17.26 8.09 4.63
N PHE A 67 -17.71 9.05 5.44
CA PHE A 67 -19.09 9.16 5.88
C PHE A 67 -19.32 10.49 6.59
N LYS A 68 -20.36 11.23 6.22
CA LYS A 68 -20.66 12.58 6.73
C LYS A 68 -20.83 12.71 8.25
N TYR A 69 -21.03 11.60 8.96
CA TYR A 69 -21.15 11.59 10.42
C TYR A 69 -19.92 11.04 11.14
N ASN A 70 -18.87 10.65 10.43
CA ASN A 70 -17.68 10.08 11.06
C ASN A 70 -17.00 11.03 12.04
N LEU A 71 -16.95 12.34 11.76
CA LEU A 71 -16.28 13.30 12.63
C LEU A 71 -17.01 13.45 13.96
N VAL A 72 -18.34 13.53 13.96
CA VAL A 72 -19.12 13.62 15.21
C VAL A 72 -19.05 12.31 16.00
N VAL A 73 -19.11 11.16 15.33
CA VAL A 73 -18.98 9.83 15.97
C VAL A 73 -17.60 9.70 16.61
N ARG A 74 -16.54 9.92 15.87
CA ARG A 74 -15.16 9.81 16.38
C ARG A 74 -14.93 10.70 17.60
N ARG A 75 -15.26 11.98 17.51
CA ARG A 75 -15.08 12.96 18.60
C ARG A 75 -15.89 12.60 19.83
N THR A 76 -17.09 12.08 19.65
CA THR A 76 -17.91 11.60 20.77
C THR A 76 -17.27 10.41 21.47
N LEU A 77 -16.80 9.42 20.69
CA LEU A 77 -16.12 8.25 21.25
C LEU A 77 -14.81 8.63 21.95
N GLU A 78 -13.98 9.50 21.34
CA GLU A 78 -12.74 10.01 21.93
C GLU A 78 -13.02 10.74 23.26
N ARG A 79 -14.08 11.55 23.32
CA ARG A 79 -14.45 12.28 24.53
C ARG A 79 -14.94 11.35 25.65
N ILE A 80 -15.78 10.35 25.35
CA ILE A 80 -16.17 9.33 26.31
C ILE A 80 -14.93 8.58 26.81
N TYR A 81 -14.11 8.08 25.88
CA TYR A 81 -12.89 7.32 26.20
C TYR A 81 -11.97 8.05 27.16
N THR A 82 -11.75 9.36 26.95
CA THR A 82 -10.86 10.17 27.77
C THR A 82 -11.48 10.64 29.10
N SER A 83 -12.81 10.65 29.21
CA SER A 83 -13.55 11.22 30.37
C SER A 83 -14.05 10.19 31.38
N VAL A 84 -14.13 8.92 30.98
CA VAL A 84 -14.67 7.86 31.85
C VAL A 84 -13.77 7.65 33.07
N ASP A 85 -14.41 7.49 34.24
CA ASP A 85 -13.78 7.27 35.54
C ASP A 85 -12.96 5.94 35.54
N GLU A 86 -11.93 5.86 36.40
CA GLU A 86 -11.04 4.70 36.51
C GLU A 86 -11.82 3.41 36.87
N SER A 87 -12.85 3.49 37.68
CA SER A 87 -13.70 2.34 38.00
C SER A 87 -14.45 1.79 36.80
N GLU A 88 -14.91 2.67 35.91
CA GLU A 88 -15.65 2.31 34.70
C GLU A 88 -14.74 1.73 33.63
N ARG A 89 -13.46 2.15 33.61
CA ARG A 89 -12.42 1.63 32.67
C ARG A 89 -12.19 0.12 32.79
N GLN A 90 -12.54 -0.49 33.92
CA GLN A 90 -12.46 -1.94 34.12
C GLN A 90 -13.72 -2.69 33.62
N SER A 91 -14.73 -1.97 33.12
CA SER A 91 -15.96 -2.58 32.63
C SER A 91 -15.79 -3.26 31.27
N ARG A 92 -16.63 -4.27 31.00
CA ARG A 92 -16.67 -4.94 29.69
C ARG A 92 -17.08 -3.97 28.59
N ASP A 93 -18.01 -3.07 28.89
CA ASP A 93 -18.51 -2.10 27.90
C ASP A 93 -17.45 -1.08 27.54
N PHE A 94 -16.61 -0.64 28.49
CA PHE A 94 -15.49 0.24 28.18
C PHE A 94 -14.44 -0.46 27.30
N ALA A 95 -14.09 -1.71 27.56
CA ALA A 95 -13.17 -2.47 26.71
C ALA A 95 -13.75 -2.66 25.29
N ALA A 96 -15.06 -2.87 25.17
CA ALA A 96 -15.73 -2.96 23.89
C ALA A 96 -15.77 -1.61 23.14
N LEU A 97 -15.96 -0.48 23.86
CA LEU A 97 -15.88 0.86 23.31
C LEU A 97 -14.46 1.17 22.81
N GLU A 98 -13.43 0.83 23.56
CA GLU A 98 -12.02 0.98 23.14
C GLU A 98 -11.76 0.21 21.85
N LYS A 99 -12.16 -1.05 21.77
CA LYS A 99 -12.03 -1.85 20.55
C LYS A 99 -12.75 -1.22 19.35
N TYR A 100 -13.98 -0.74 19.54
CA TYR A 100 -14.75 -0.07 18.50
C TYR A 100 -14.06 1.24 18.04
N LEU A 101 -13.60 2.07 18.98
CA LEU A 101 -12.88 3.30 18.69
C LEU A 101 -11.58 3.04 17.92
N LYS A 102 -10.80 2.01 18.30
CA LYS A 102 -9.62 1.59 17.55
C LYS A 102 -9.95 1.20 16.10
N LYS A 103 -11.06 0.50 15.88
CA LYS A 103 -11.55 0.16 14.52
C LYS A 103 -11.94 1.42 13.74
N VAL A 104 -12.64 2.37 14.37
CA VAL A 104 -13.01 3.65 13.76
C VAL A 104 -11.78 4.47 13.35
N TRP A 105 -10.77 4.54 14.18
CA TRP A 105 -9.52 5.20 13.84
C TRP A 105 -8.80 4.51 12.67
N PHE A 106 -8.74 3.18 12.71
CA PHE A 106 -8.04 2.39 11.69
C PHE A 106 -8.69 2.50 10.31
N ALA A 107 -9.99 2.44 10.25
CA ALA A 107 -10.77 2.51 9.02
C ALA A 107 -11.07 3.96 8.55
N ASN A 108 -10.62 4.98 9.27
CA ASN A 108 -11.01 6.37 9.06
C ASN A 108 -12.54 6.54 8.99
N GLY A 109 -13.28 5.84 9.87
CA GLY A 109 -14.73 5.87 9.94
C GLY A 109 -15.37 4.60 10.50
N ILE A 110 -16.70 4.57 10.52
CA ILE A 110 -17.49 3.48 11.10
C ILE A 110 -17.66 2.26 10.19
N HIS A 111 -17.01 2.24 9.02
CA HIS A 111 -17.06 1.14 8.08
C HIS A 111 -15.67 0.52 7.92
N HIS A 112 -15.64 -0.80 7.78
CA HIS A 112 -14.39 -1.55 7.61
C HIS A 112 -13.63 -1.09 6.37
N HIS A 113 -12.34 -0.84 6.50
CA HIS A 113 -11.48 -0.28 5.46
C HIS A 113 -11.40 -1.13 4.18
N TYR A 114 -11.59 -2.45 4.29
CA TYR A 114 -11.50 -3.40 3.17
C TYR A 114 -12.87 -3.90 2.69
N SER A 115 -13.73 -4.43 3.59
CA SER A 115 -15.05 -4.98 3.21
C SER A 115 -16.11 -3.90 2.98
N ASN A 116 -15.87 -2.67 3.42
CA ASN A 116 -16.83 -1.56 3.44
C ASN A 116 -18.03 -1.74 4.35
N ASP A 117 -18.13 -2.84 5.11
CA ASP A 117 -19.24 -3.11 6.00
C ASP A 117 -19.20 -2.23 7.26
N LYS A 118 -20.36 -1.82 7.73
CA LYS A 118 -20.48 -1.07 8.96
C LYS A 118 -20.08 -1.92 10.17
N PHE A 119 -19.27 -1.36 11.06
CA PHE A 119 -18.90 -2.00 12.31
C PHE A 119 -20.10 -2.14 13.25
N ARG A 120 -20.18 -3.27 13.93
CA ARG A 120 -21.17 -3.51 14.99
C ARG A 120 -20.50 -3.29 16.34
N PRO A 121 -21.06 -2.39 17.21
CA PRO A 121 -20.55 -2.21 18.55
C PRO A 121 -20.83 -3.45 19.41
N GLU A 122 -19.91 -3.78 20.32
CA GLU A 122 -20.08 -4.87 21.30
C GLU A 122 -20.42 -4.33 22.70
N PHE A 123 -20.42 -3.01 22.90
CA PHE A 123 -20.88 -2.35 24.12
C PHE A 123 -22.40 -2.15 24.10
N ASP A 124 -22.99 -2.11 25.28
CA ASP A 124 -24.44 -1.96 25.43
C ASP A 124 -24.92 -0.54 25.08
N GLU A 125 -26.04 -0.42 24.35
CA GLU A 125 -26.59 0.88 23.93
C GLU A 125 -27.01 1.73 25.12
N MET A 126 -27.63 1.13 26.15
CA MET A 126 -28.07 1.88 27.33
C MET A 126 -26.87 2.39 28.13
N TRP A 127 -25.82 1.58 28.27
CA TRP A 127 -24.55 2.02 28.83
C TRP A 127 -23.99 3.21 28.06
N PHE A 128 -23.95 3.12 26.73
CA PHE A 128 -23.46 4.21 25.88
C PHE A 128 -24.28 5.50 26.04
N ARG A 129 -25.61 5.41 26.12
CA ARG A 129 -26.50 6.55 26.37
C ARG A 129 -26.23 7.22 27.73
N ILE A 130 -25.90 6.44 28.75
CA ILE A 130 -25.49 6.97 30.06
C ILE A 130 -24.17 7.74 29.92
N GLN A 131 -23.18 7.21 29.21
CA GLN A 131 -21.91 7.91 29.01
C GLN A 131 -22.09 9.20 28.18
N LEU A 132 -22.92 9.18 27.14
CA LEU A 132 -23.29 10.38 26.40
C LEU A 132 -23.85 11.46 27.32
N SER A 133 -24.81 11.13 28.16
CA SER A 133 -25.44 12.07 29.10
C SER A 133 -24.45 12.64 30.12
N LYS A 134 -23.48 11.83 30.55
CA LYS A 134 -22.46 12.26 31.53
C LYS A 134 -21.38 13.17 30.94
N TYR A 135 -20.88 12.83 29.74
CA TYR A 135 -19.61 13.39 29.26
C TYR A 135 -19.75 14.19 27.97
N VAL A 136 -20.87 14.09 27.25
CA VAL A 136 -21.08 14.72 25.94
C VAL A 136 -22.39 15.47 25.88
N ALA A 137 -22.69 16.25 26.95
CA ALA A 137 -23.91 17.04 27.03
C ALA A 137 -24.08 18.08 25.92
N ASP A 138 -22.99 18.48 25.29
CA ASP A 138 -22.88 19.39 24.14
C ASP A 138 -22.75 18.67 22.80
N CYS A 139 -23.19 17.41 22.70
CA CYS A 139 -23.14 16.66 21.45
C CYS A 139 -23.87 17.43 20.34
N GLN A 140 -23.17 17.65 19.22
CA GLN A 140 -23.72 18.41 18.09
C GLN A 140 -24.79 17.65 17.30
N MET A 141 -25.17 16.45 17.75
CA MET A 141 -26.16 15.58 17.14
C MET A 141 -27.10 15.07 18.25
N PRO A 142 -28.44 14.95 17.98
CA PRO A 142 -29.37 14.32 18.93
C PRO A 142 -28.89 12.89 19.27
N ALA A 143 -28.92 12.55 20.55
CA ALA A 143 -28.46 11.26 21.07
C ALA A 143 -29.16 10.07 20.40
N ASP A 144 -30.45 10.16 20.10
CA ASP A 144 -31.21 9.11 19.42
C ASP A 144 -30.69 8.88 17.97
N MET A 145 -30.38 9.95 17.27
CA MET A 145 -29.80 9.86 15.91
C MET A 145 -28.40 9.25 15.96
N LEU A 146 -27.57 9.68 16.91
CA LEU A 146 -26.20 9.14 17.05
C LEU A 146 -26.25 7.65 17.41
N CYS A 147 -27.13 7.24 18.32
CA CYS A 147 -27.33 5.83 18.66
C CYS A 147 -27.82 5.02 17.45
N ALA A 148 -28.80 5.54 16.69
CA ALA A 148 -29.24 4.87 15.46
C ALA A 148 -28.10 4.68 14.45
N ILE A 149 -27.26 5.71 14.24
CA ILE A 149 -26.11 5.60 13.35
C ILE A 149 -25.13 4.52 13.81
N ILE A 150 -24.88 4.39 15.11
CA ILE A 150 -23.91 3.44 15.65
C ILE A 150 -24.50 2.02 15.73
N PHE A 151 -25.71 1.86 16.22
CA PHE A 151 -26.29 0.56 16.62
C PHE A 151 -27.22 -0.08 15.59
N ASP A 152 -27.93 0.70 14.74
CA ASP A 152 -28.82 0.13 13.74
C ASP A 152 -28.02 -0.43 12.55
N PRO A 153 -27.96 -1.77 12.36
CA PRO A 153 -27.17 -2.38 11.29
C PRO A 153 -27.70 -2.08 9.88
N GLU A 154 -28.98 -1.70 9.74
CA GLU A 154 -29.61 -1.43 8.44
C GLU A 154 -29.43 0.04 8.00
N LEU A 155 -29.06 0.91 8.94
CA LEU A 155 -28.82 2.31 8.63
C LEU A 155 -27.39 2.52 8.20
N TYR A 156 -27.17 2.92 6.93
CA TYR A 156 -25.83 3.08 6.31
C TYR A 156 -24.96 1.81 6.37
N PRO A 157 -25.43 0.66 5.87
CA PRO A 157 -24.79 -0.63 6.09
C PRO A 157 -23.43 -0.77 5.41
N SER A 158 -23.17 0.00 4.34
CA SER A 158 -21.91 -0.08 3.57
C SER A 158 -21.41 1.31 3.19
N ARG A 159 -20.09 1.52 3.31
CA ARG A 159 -19.43 2.73 2.85
C ARG A 159 -19.48 2.87 1.33
N LEU A 160 -19.25 1.78 0.62
CA LEU A 160 -19.21 1.68 -0.84
C LEU A 160 -19.97 0.43 -1.27
N ASN A 161 -21.02 0.61 -2.06
CA ASN A 161 -21.78 -0.48 -2.66
C ASN A 161 -21.69 -0.38 -4.19
N GLN A 162 -21.18 -1.42 -4.81
CA GLN A 162 -21.02 -1.53 -6.26
C GLN A 162 -21.81 -2.71 -6.84
N THR A 163 -22.87 -3.17 -6.14
CA THR A 163 -23.72 -4.28 -6.59
C THR A 163 -24.50 -3.89 -7.83
N ASP A 164 -24.49 -4.75 -8.84
CA ASP A 164 -25.27 -4.54 -10.06
C ASP A 164 -26.79 -4.45 -9.78
N GLY A 165 -27.44 -3.52 -10.45
CA GLY A 165 -28.88 -3.34 -10.38
C GLY A 165 -29.39 -2.52 -9.20
N VAL A 166 -28.51 -1.97 -8.38
CA VAL A 166 -28.86 -0.97 -7.34
C VAL A 166 -28.33 0.41 -7.73
N ASP A 167 -28.96 1.47 -7.18
CA ASP A 167 -28.36 2.81 -7.25
C ASP A 167 -27.13 2.84 -6.34
N VAL A 168 -25.95 2.90 -6.93
CA VAL A 168 -24.69 2.80 -6.19
C VAL A 168 -24.39 4.04 -5.35
N ILE A 169 -24.97 5.21 -5.68
CA ILE A 169 -24.84 6.44 -4.89
C ILE A 169 -25.73 6.35 -3.65
N LEU A 170 -27.02 6.07 -3.83
CA LEU A 170 -27.98 6.03 -2.72
C LEU A 170 -27.74 4.88 -1.75
N SER A 171 -27.08 3.81 -2.21
CA SER A 171 -26.75 2.64 -1.39
C SER A 171 -25.37 2.71 -0.74
N SER A 172 -24.56 3.74 -1.03
CA SER A 172 -23.23 3.98 -0.43
C SER A 172 -23.31 5.10 0.62
N ALA A 173 -22.65 4.90 1.75
CA ALA A 173 -22.62 5.88 2.83
C ALA A 173 -21.55 6.97 2.67
N ASN A 174 -20.60 6.81 1.74
CA ASN A 174 -19.56 7.82 1.49
C ASN A 174 -20.14 9.19 1.14
N ASN A 175 -19.39 10.25 1.40
CA ASN A 175 -19.89 11.63 1.37
C ASN A 175 -19.48 12.38 0.09
N TYR A 176 -19.45 11.71 -1.04
CA TYR A 176 -19.11 12.31 -2.34
C TYR A 176 -20.34 12.90 -3.07
N TYR A 177 -21.54 12.44 -2.71
CA TYR A 177 -22.81 12.84 -3.32
C TYR A 177 -23.83 13.15 -2.24
N GLU A 178 -24.67 14.16 -2.45
CA GLU A 178 -25.77 14.48 -1.56
C GLU A 178 -26.95 15.09 -2.29
N GLY A 179 -28.14 14.51 -2.10
CA GLY A 179 -29.36 14.99 -2.78
C GLY A 179 -29.46 14.64 -4.26
N VAL A 180 -28.58 13.79 -4.76
CA VAL A 180 -28.56 13.30 -6.15
C VAL A 180 -28.54 11.78 -6.17
N ASP A 181 -29.17 11.21 -7.20
CA ASP A 181 -29.08 9.78 -7.51
C ASP A 181 -27.99 9.48 -8.58
N GLN A 182 -27.76 8.19 -8.83
CA GLN A 182 -26.75 7.76 -9.81
C GLN A 182 -27.02 8.33 -11.20
N GLN A 183 -28.27 8.29 -11.69
CA GLN A 183 -28.62 8.75 -13.03
C GLN A 183 -28.40 10.26 -13.18
N GLN A 184 -28.71 11.03 -12.15
CA GLN A 184 -28.48 12.48 -12.12
C GLN A 184 -26.98 12.80 -12.16
N ALA A 185 -26.18 12.11 -11.37
CA ALA A 185 -24.74 12.31 -11.32
C ALA A 185 -24.06 11.92 -12.66
N GLU A 186 -24.41 10.75 -13.21
CA GLU A 186 -23.90 10.32 -14.50
C GLU A 186 -24.25 11.28 -15.62
N ARG A 187 -25.47 11.81 -15.65
CA ARG A 187 -25.90 12.81 -16.63
C ARG A 187 -25.10 14.10 -16.49
N PHE A 188 -24.94 14.61 -15.26
CA PHE A 188 -24.18 15.83 -14.98
C PHE A 188 -22.76 15.76 -15.56
N TYR A 189 -22.05 14.66 -15.29
CA TYR A 189 -20.69 14.48 -15.79
C TYR A 189 -20.61 14.13 -17.28
N ALA A 190 -21.61 13.48 -17.84
CA ALA A 190 -21.70 13.23 -19.29
C ALA A 190 -21.89 14.55 -20.07
N GLU A 191 -22.73 15.47 -19.59
CA GLU A 191 -22.90 16.80 -20.17
C GLU A 191 -21.62 17.63 -20.08
N MET A 192 -20.87 17.52 -18.96
CA MET A 192 -19.58 18.17 -18.80
C MET A 192 -18.54 17.60 -19.78
N ALA A 193 -18.45 16.28 -19.89
CA ALA A 193 -17.55 15.62 -20.85
C ALA A 193 -17.86 16.01 -22.30
N GLU A 194 -19.15 16.06 -22.69
CA GLU A 194 -19.55 16.49 -24.02
C GLU A 194 -19.18 17.97 -24.30
N ARG A 195 -19.32 18.85 -23.31
CA ARG A 195 -18.95 20.28 -23.42
C ARG A 195 -17.46 20.46 -23.71
N TYR A 196 -16.60 19.60 -23.20
CA TYR A 196 -15.15 19.69 -23.31
C TYR A 196 -14.52 18.56 -24.14
N LYS A 197 -15.29 17.87 -24.97
CA LYS A 197 -14.84 16.71 -25.76
C LYS A 197 -13.67 16.97 -26.71
N ASP A 198 -13.48 18.21 -27.11
CA ASP A 198 -12.39 18.63 -28.03
C ASP A 198 -11.12 19.07 -27.26
N ASP A 199 -11.15 19.09 -25.93
CA ASP A 199 -9.97 19.37 -25.09
C ASP A 199 -8.97 18.23 -25.23
N LYS A 200 -7.73 18.57 -25.64
CA LYS A 200 -6.63 17.58 -25.76
C LYS A 200 -5.98 17.25 -24.43
N GLU A 201 -6.20 18.09 -23.44
CA GLU A 201 -5.70 17.97 -22.08
C GLU A 201 -6.88 17.96 -21.09
N PRO A 202 -7.77 16.94 -21.17
CA PRO A 202 -8.97 16.91 -20.36
C PRO A 202 -8.63 16.70 -18.89
N VAL A 203 -9.16 17.54 -18.02
CA VAL A 203 -9.03 17.35 -16.58
C VAL A 203 -9.91 16.20 -16.08
N SER A 204 -9.58 15.64 -14.92
CA SER A 204 -10.38 14.60 -14.24
C SER A 204 -11.62 15.24 -13.57
N TYR A 205 -12.66 15.53 -14.36
CA TYR A 205 -13.87 16.22 -13.87
C TYR A 205 -14.47 15.54 -12.65
N GLY A 206 -14.70 16.32 -11.59
CA GLY A 206 -15.31 15.88 -10.35
C GLY A 206 -14.33 15.35 -9.31
N LEU A 207 -13.03 15.28 -9.61
CA LEU A 207 -11.99 14.67 -8.76
C LEU A 207 -11.96 15.26 -7.35
N ASN A 208 -12.05 16.59 -7.22
CA ASN A 208 -11.89 17.34 -5.98
C ASN A 208 -13.16 18.07 -5.56
N SER A 209 -14.32 17.42 -5.68
CA SER A 209 -15.61 18.06 -5.37
C SER A 209 -16.62 17.07 -4.81
N LYS A 210 -17.56 17.56 -4.01
CA LYS A 210 -18.80 16.89 -3.68
C LYS A 210 -19.91 17.36 -4.63
N LEU A 211 -20.64 16.43 -5.22
CA LEU A 211 -21.81 16.77 -6.05
C LEU A 211 -23.05 16.85 -5.15
N THR A 212 -23.75 17.97 -5.19
CA THR A 212 -24.90 18.24 -4.32
C THR A 212 -25.94 19.09 -5.03
N VAL A 213 -27.02 19.37 -4.34
CA VAL A 213 -28.09 20.27 -4.80
C VAL A 213 -28.02 21.57 -3.99
N ASP A 214 -28.06 22.72 -4.70
CA ASP A 214 -28.10 24.04 -4.07
C ASP A 214 -29.50 24.41 -3.58
N ASP A 215 -29.65 25.58 -2.93
CA ASP A 215 -30.93 26.08 -2.40
C ASP A 215 -31.99 26.32 -3.48
N ASP A 216 -31.57 26.50 -4.74
CA ASP A 216 -32.44 26.69 -5.90
C ASP A 216 -32.80 25.37 -6.60
N GLY A 217 -32.29 24.24 -6.11
CA GLY A 217 -32.55 22.91 -6.65
C GLY A 217 -31.66 22.52 -7.82
N ASN A 218 -30.61 23.28 -8.11
CA ASN A 218 -29.65 22.95 -9.16
C ASN A 218 -28.58 21.97 -8.66
N ILE A 219 -28.16 21.03 -9.50
CA ILE A 219 -27.03 20.15 -9.21
C ILE A 219 -25.73 20.93 -9.42
N VAL A 220 -24.91 21.01 -8.36
CA VAL A 220 -23.68 21.80 -8.33
C VAL A 220 -22.53 21.03 -7.67
N GLU A 221 -21.31 21.38 -8.01
CA GLU A 221 -20.10 20.88 -7.35
C GLU A 221 -19.69 21.82 -6.20
N ARG A 222 -19.53 21.26 -5.01
CA ARG A 222 -18.83 21.93 -3.89
C ARG A 222 -17.35 21.55 -3.96
N VAL A 223 -16.54 22.41 -4.53
CA VAL A 223 -15.11 22.17 -4.74
C VAL A 223 -14.34 22.25 -3.42
N TRP A 224 -13.37 21.36 -3.26
CA TRP A 224 -12.49 21.28 -2.08
C TRP A 224 -11.25 22.14 -2.30
N HIS A 225 -11.26 23.33 -1.72
CA HIS A 225 -10.18 24.31 -1.83
C HIS A 225 -10.23 25.32 -0.68
N VAL A 226 -9.22 26.19 -0.58
CA VAL A 226 -9.22 27.33 0.36
C VAL A 226 -10.42 28.26 0.06
N GLY A 227 -11.25 28.50 1.06
CA GLY A 227 -12.49 29.27 0.92
C GLY A 227 -13.71 28.45 0.46
N GLY A 228 -13.51 27.18 0.10
CA GLY A 228 -14.56 26.21 -0.25
C GLY A 228 -14.80 25.18 0.85
N MET A 229 -15.32 24.02 0.46
CA MET A 229 -15.48 22.88 1.36
C MET A 229 -14.09 22.40 1.82
N TYR A 230 -13.98 22.00 3.08
CA TYR A 230 -12.72 21.58 3.75
C TYR A 230 -11.68 22.70 3.96
N SER A 231 -12.02 23.98 3.73
CA SER A 231 -11.10 25.10 3.84
C SER A 231 -10.26 25.10 5.12
N PRO A 232 -10.81 24.90 6.33
CA PRO A 232 -10.00 24.97 7.56
C PRO A 232 -8.84 23.97 7.61
N ALA A 233 -9.03 22.76 7.07
CA ALA A 233 -7.98 21.76 6.98
C ALA A 233 -6.99 22.08 5.85
N ILE A 234 -7.51 22.47 4.66
CA ILE A 234 -6.69 22.81 3.50
C ILE A 234 -5.80 24.03 3.78
N GLU A 235 -6.28 25.04 4.50
CA GLU A 235 -5.47 26.20 4.93
C GLU A 235 -4.28 25.78 5.80
N LYS A 236 -4.45 24.76 6.66
CA LYS A 236 -3.34 24.21 7.45
C LYS A 236 -2.35 23.43 6.60
N ILE A 237 -2.83 22.67 5.63
CA ILE A 237 -1.99 21.99 4.63
C ILE A 237 -1.14 23.04 3.89
N VAL A 238 -1.77 24.09 3.35
CA VAL A 238 -1.10 25.18 2.64
C VAL A 238 -0.06 25.87 3.53
N TYR A 239 -0.39 26.17 4.78
CA TYR A 239 0.56 26.78 5.74
C TYR A 239 1.85 25.95 5.87
N TRP A 240 1.76 24.65 6.00
CA TRP A 240 2.94 23.80 6.10
C TRP A 240 3.66 23.61 4.78
N LEU A 241 2.93 23.56 3.66
CA LEU A 241 3.53 23.53 2.32
C LEU A 241 4.31 24.81 2.01
N GLU A 242 3.86 25.98 2.47
CA GLU A 242 4.61 27.23 2.33
C GLU A 242 5.97 27.20 3.08
N LYS A 243 5.98 26.58 4.28
CA LYS A 243 7.22 26.34 5.01
C LYS A 243 8.13 25.35 4.29
N ALA A 244 7.57 24.29 3.76
CA ALA A 244 8.29 23.31 2.95
C ALA A 244 8.90 23.96 1.69
N ALA A 245 8.16 24.80 0.98
CA ALA A 245 8.64 25.53 -0.19
C ALA A 245 9.83 26.44 0.14
N ALA A 246 9.83 27.06 1.32
CA ALA A 246 10.91 27.96 1.75
C ALA A 246 12.28 27.26 1.91
N VAL A 247 12.27 25.97 2.23
CA VAL A 247 13.50 25.15 2.42
C VAL A 247 13.79 24.21 1.26
N ALA A 248 12.83 23.99 0.34
CA ALA A 248 12.99 23.12 -0.81
C ALA A 248 13.99 23.67 -1.85
N GLU A 249 14.66 22.76 -2.57
CA GLU A 249 15.47 23.12 -3.74
C GLU A 249 14.59 23.72 -4.86
N PRO A 250 15.14 24.53 -5.79
CA PRO A 250 14.34 25.31 -6.74
C PRO A 250 13.35 24.45 -7.58
N VAL A 251 13.74 23.27 -8.03
CA VAL A 251 12.89 22.38 -8.84
C VAL A 251 11.70 21.90 -8.01
N GLN A 252 11.96 21.40 -6.81
CA GLN A 252 10.92 20.90 -5.91
C GLN A 252 10.06 22.03 -5.36
N ARG A 253 10.64 23.21 -5.10
CA ARG A 253 9.89 24.42 -4.71
C ARG A 253 8.81 24.76 -5.74
N ALA A 254 9.14 24.74 -7.04
CA ALA A 254 8.17 25.00 -8.10
C ALA A 254 7.01 23.99 -8.05
N THR A 255 7.29 22.71 -7.78
CA THR A 255 6.27 21.68 -7.61
C THR A 255 5.38 21.95 -6.39
N ILE A 256 5.97 22.29 -5.25
CA ILE A 256 5.20 22.63 -4.03
C ILE A 256 4.35 23.89 -4.23
N GLU A 257 4.89 24.94 -4.87
CA GLU A 257 4.15 26.17 -5.18
C GLU A 257 2.97 25.90 -6.14
N ALA A 258 3.13 25.01 -7.11
CA ALA A 258 2.03 24.60 -7.99
C ALA A 258 0.92 23.86 -7.21
N LEU A 259 1.28 22.99 -6.27
CA LEU A 259 0.31 22.33 -5.38
C LEU A 259 -0.41 23.34 -4.47
N ILE A 260 0.31 24.32 -3.90
CA ILE A 260 -0.30 25.42 -3.13
C ILE A 260 -1.30 26.19 -3.98
N LYS A 261 -0.96 26.49 -5.24
CA LYS A 261 -1.87 27.17 -6.17
C LYS A 261 -3.15 26.35 -6.36
N TYR A 262 -3.02 25.05 -6.64
CA TYR A 262 -4.16 24.15 -6.76
C TYR A 262 -5.06 24.17 -5.52
N TYR A 263 -4.50 24.02 -4.33
CA TYR A 263 -5.29 24.08 -3.09
C TYR A 263 -6.01 25.41 -2.87
N ARG A 264 -5.44 26.51 -3.38
CA ARG A 264 -6.08 27.84 -3.30
C ARG A 264 -7.18 28.05 -4.32
N THR A 265 -7.02 27.52 -5.53
CA THR A 265 -7.97 27.73 -6.63
C THR A 265 -9.04 26.65 -6.71
N GLY A 266 -8.69 25.41 -6.38
CA GLY A 266 -9.50 24.22 -6.65
C GLY A 266 -9.57 23.87 -8.14
N ASP A 267 -8.81 24.56 -9.01
CA ASP A 267 -8.82 24.33 -10.46
C ASP A 267 -8.01 23.06 -10.80
N LEU A 268 -8.66 22.11 -11.47
CA LEU A 268 -8.02 20.86 -11.88
C LEU A 268 -6.93 21.05 -12.93
N LYS A 269 -6.90 22.16 -13.69
CA LYS A 269 -5.76 22.50 -14.55
C LYS A 269 -4.52 22.87 -13.73
N ASP A 270 -4.69 23.49 -12.57
CA ASP A 270 -3.59 23.73 -11.64
C ASP A 270 -3.09 22.41 -11.01
N PHE A 271 -3.99 21.44 -10.78
CA PHE A 271 -3.61 20.11 -10.35
C PHE A 271 -2.80 19.35 -11.41
N ASP A 272 -3.22 19.42 -12.67
CA ASP A 272 -2.46 18.83 -13.78
C ASP A 272 -1.08 19.48 -13.93
N ALA A 273 -0.99 20.81 -13.78
CA ALA A 273 0.28 21.53 -13.79
C ALA A 273 1.23 21.05 -12.65
N TYR A 274 0.70 20.85 -11.45
CA TYR A 274 1.43 20.24 -10.34
C TYR A 274 1.92 18.83 -10.70
N ASN A 275 1.04 17.96 -11.21
CA ASN A 275 1.38 16.60 -11.60
C ASN A 275 2.50 16.55 -12.65
N ILE A 276 2.48 17.43 -13.65
CA ILE A 276 3.50 17.51 -14.68
C ILE A 276 4.86 17.91 -14.09
N LEU A 277 4.89 18.90 -13.21
CA LEU A 277 6.12 19.30 -12.51
C LEU A 277 6.65 18.18 -11.61
N TRP A 278 5.76 17.52 -10.88
CA TRP A 278 6.09 16.41 -10.00
C TRP A 278 6.71 15.23 -10.76
N VAL A 279 6.12 14.82 -11.89
CA VAL A 279 6.65 13.74 -12.75
C VAL A 279 8.03 14.09 -13.30
N LYS A 280 8.24 15.35 -13.69
CA LYS A 280 9.51 15.83 -14.25
C LYS A 280 10.63 15.97 -13.23
N ASP A 281 10.31 16.12 -11.96
CA ASP A 281 11.32 16.20 -10.90
C ASP A 281 11.90 14.81 -10.61
N LEU A 282 13.00 14.49 -11.28
CA LEU A 282 13.79 13.28 -11.09
C LEU A 282 15.03 13.50 -10.23
N SER A 283 15.28 14.74 -9.79
CA SER A 283 16.51 15.14 -9.10
C SER A 283 16.38 15.19 -7.60
N SER A 284 15.21 15.56 -7.07
CA SER A 284 14.97 15.69 -5.64
C SER A 284 15.11 14.35 -4.92
N ASN A 285 15.84 14.36 -3.79
CA ASN A 285 16.00 13.19 -2.93
C ASN A 285 14.74 12.95 -2.11
N VAL A 286 14.20 13.99 -1.46
CA VAL A 286 12.91 13.97 -0.78
C VAL A 286 11.81 14.13 -1.82
N ASP A 287 10.76 13.31 -1.72
CA ASP A 287 9.58 13.39 -2.59
C ASP A 287 8.30 13.27 -1.75
N PHE A 288 7.17 13.60 -2.33
CA PHE A 288 5.90 13.55 -1.62
C PHE A 288 4.72 13.42 -2.57
N VAL A 289 3.64 12.87 -2.04
CA VAL A 289 2.28 12.93 -2.60
C VAL A 289 1.42 13.65 -1.58
N ASN A 290 0.57 14.57 -2.02
CA ASN A 290 -0.38 15.26 -1.16
C ASN A 290 -1.52 15.81 -2.01
N GLY A 291 -2.74 15.36 -1.80
CA GLY A 291 -3.87 15.80 -2.60
C GLY A 291 -5.06 14.86 -2.60
N PHE A 292 -6.00 15.15 -3.50
CA PHE A 292 -7.12 14.27 -3.83
C PHE A 292 -6.69 13.40 -5.01
N ILE A 293 -6.39 12.12 -4.77
CA ILE A 293 -5.58 11.29 -5.68
C ILE A 293 -6.36 10.07 -6.20
N GLU A 294 -6.81 9.17 -5.30
CA GLU A 294 -7.36 7.87 -5.67
C GLU A 294 -8.90 7.86 -5.65
N ASP A 295 -9.50 7.41 -6.73
CA ASP A 295 -10.95 7.47 -6.97
C ASP A 295 -11.70 6.15 -6.74
N TYR A 296 -11.01 5.08 -6.39
CA TYR A 296 -11.63 3.77 -6.15
C TYR A 296 -12.58 3.74 -4.94
N GLY A 297 -12.54 4.73 -4.06
CA GLY A 297 -13.50 4.92 -2.97
C GLY A 297 -14.84 5.56 -3.39
N ASP A 298 -14.94 6.03 -4.63
CA ASP A 298 -16.17 6.57 -5.22
C ASP A 298 -16.90 5.49 -6.02
N PRO A 299 -18.21 5.27 -5.80
CA PRO A 299 -18.98 4.28 -6.57
C PRO A 299 -18.98 4.52 -8.09
N LEU A 300 -18.77 5.76 -8.54
CA LEU A 300 -18.65 6.11 -9.96
C LEU A 300 -17.20 6.25 -10.45
N GLY A 301 -16.19 6.08 -9.58
CA GLY A 301 -14.78 6.20 -9.92
C GLY A 301 -14.39 7.59 -10.45
N ARG A 302 -14.86 8.66 -9.81
CA ARG A 302 -14.62 10.05 -10.23
C ARG A 302 -14.02 10.94 -9.16
N LYS A 303 -14.47 10.75 -7.92
CA LYS A 303 -14.10 11.61 -6.79
C LYS A 303 -13.00 10.97 -5.98
N ALA A 304 -11.97 11.75 -5.74
CA ALA A 304 -10.77 11.23 -5.11
C ALA A 304 -10.78 11.39 -3.59
N SER A 305 -10.30 10.37 -2.90
CA SER A 305 -9.92 10.47 -1.48
C SER A 305 -8.69 11.35 -1.31
N TRP A 306 -8.62 12.03 -0.17
CA TRP A 306 -7.43 12.77 0.21
C TRP A 306 -6.37 11.85 0.79
N GLU A 307 -5.15 11.97 0.28
CA GLU A 307 -4.00 11.20 0.77
C GLU A 307 -2.72 12.01 0.81
N ALA A 308 -1.77 11.54 1.59
CA ALA A 308 -0.43 12.07 1.63
C ALA A 308 0.61 10.99 1.94
N ASN A 309 1.77 11.14 1.32
CA ASN A 309 2.94 10.31 1.54
C ASN A 309 4.17 11.20 1.45
N VAL A 310 5.06 11.12 2.44
CA VAL A 310 6.36 11.79 2.42
C VAL A 310 7.44 10.74 2.43
N ASN A 311 8.39 10.84 1.52
CA ASN A 311 9.41 9.81 1.34
C ASN A 311 10.74 10.40 0.86
N PHE A 312 11.78 9.60 0.87
CA PHE A 312 13.06 9.90 0.25
C PHE A 312 13.66 8.63 -0.34
N ARG A 313 14.65 8.79 -1.21
CA ARG A 313 15.26 7.64 -1.91
C ARG A 313 15.97 6.73 -0.91
N ASP A 314 15.78 5.44 -1.07
CA ASP A 314 16.63 4.44 -0.44
C ASP A 314 17.93 4.33 -1.26
N GLU A 315 19.02 4.90 -0.72
CA GLU A 315 20.30 4.94 -1.43
C GLU A 315 20.86 3.54 -1.70
N GLU A 316 20.70 2.60 -0.77
CA GLU A 316 21.22 1.25 -0.90
C GLU A 316 20.42 0.46 -1.96
N ALA A 317 19.10 0.52 -1.88
CA ALA A 317 18.24 -0.11 -2.89
C ALA A 317 18.41 0.53 -4.27
N CYS A 318 18.51 1.87 -4.37
CA CYS A 318 18.78 2.55 -5.62
C CYS A 318 20.16 2.16 -6.21
N ARG A 319 21.19 1.99 -5.37
CA ARG A 319 22.48 1.48 -5.83
C ARG A 319 22.36 0.04 -6.36
N ARG A 320 21.60 -0.80 -5.69
CA ARG A 320 21.35 -2.19 -6.09
C ARG A 320 20.64 -2.25 -7.45
N THR A 321 19.56 -1.51 -7.63
CA THR A 321 18.82 -1.45 -8.90
C THR A 321 19.65 -0.81 -10.03
N GLN A 322 20.52 0.16 -9.71
CA GLN A 322 21.44 0.75 -10.69
C GLN A 322 22.47 -0.27 -11.21
N ILE A 323 23.08 -1.09 -10.31
CA ILE A 323 23.98 -2.16 -10.72
C ILE A 323 23.28 -3.16 -11.66
N ILE A 324 22.03 -3.53 -11.33
CA ILE A 324 21.23 -4.42 -12.19
C ILE A 324 20.99 -3.76 -13.56
N SER A 325 20.56 -2.50 -13.57
CA SER A 325 20.28 -1.74 -14.79
C SER A 325 21.52 -1.58 -15.69
N ASP A 326 22.67 -1.27 -15.10
CA ASP A 326 23.95 -1.12 -15.83
C ASP A 326 24.41 -2.43 -16.50
N ASN A 327 23.95 -3.57 -15.97
CA ASN A 327 24.23 -4.89 -16.52
C ASN A 327 23.07 -5.48 -17.36
N ALA A 328 22.04 -4.71 -17.65
CA ALA A 328 20.82 -5.20 -18.30
C ALA A 328 21.09 -5.90 -19.64
N GLN A 329 22.01 -5.37 -20.46
CA GLN A 329 22.40 -6.02 -21.72
C GLN A 329 23.07 -7.37 -21.50
N TRP A 330 23.92 -7.49 -20.46
CA TRP A 330 24.55 -8.78 -20.14
C TRP A 330 23.51 -9.82 -19.79
N PHE A 331 22.52 -9.48 -18.97
CA PHE A 331 21.44 -10.38 -18.60
C PHE A 331 20.58 -10.79 -19.80
N GLU A 332 20.26 -9.86 -20.70
CA GLU A 332 19.52 -10.16 -21.94
C GLU A 332 20.30 -11.15 -22.82
N ASP A 333 21.58 -10.86 -23.06
CA ASP A 333 22.44 -11.67 -23.96
C ASP A 333 22.66 -13.09 -23.43
N HIS A 334 22.73 -13.28 -22.12
CA HIS A 334 22.95 -14.58 -21.47
C HIS A 334 21.65 -15.30 -21.07
N SER A 335 20.50 -14.71 -21.34
CA SER A 335 19.20 -15.34 -21.01
C SER A 335 19.02 -16.64 -21.81
N PRO A 336 18.24 -17.60 -21.28
CA PRO A 336 17.94 -18.86 -21.98
C PRO A 336 16.96 -18.70 -23.14
N VAL A 337 16.51 -17.48 -23.40
CA VAL A 337 15.56 -17.12 -24.46
C VAL A 337 16.18 -17.34 -25.83
N ASP A 338 15.36 -17.71 -26.83
CA ASP A 338 15.82 -17.84 -28.21
C ASP A 338 16.44 -16.51 -28.70
N PRO A 339 17.61 -16.56 -29.35
CA PRO A 339 18.28 -15.36 -29.87
C PRO A 339 17.43 -14.47 -30.77
N ALA A 340 16.44 -15.04 -31.48
CA ALA A 340 15.48 -14.28 -32.30
C ALA A 340 14.58 -13.33 -31.47
N TYR A 341 14.35 -13.66 -30.22
CA TYR A 341 13.48 -12.90 -29.31
C TYR A 341 14.23 -12.09 -28.27
N LYS A 342 15.56 -12.04 -28.31
CA LYS A 342 16.37 -11.16 -27.48
C LYS A 342 16.42 -9.74 -28.05
N LYS A 343 16.35 -8.74 -27.16
CA LYS A 343 16.58 -7.36 -27.56
C LYS A 343 18.03 -7.12 -27.93
N LYS A 344 18.26 -6.50 -29.08
CA LYS A 344 19.62 -6.12 -29.51
C LYS A 344 20.20 -5.01 -28.63
N GLN A 345 19.36 -4.17 -28.06
CA GLN A 345 19.75 -3.10 -27.17
C GLN A 345 18.69 -2.98 -26.05
N VAL A 346 19.12 -3.29 -24.84
CA VAL A 346 18.29 -3.11 -23.63
C VAL A 346 18.61 -1.76 -23.02
N ARG A 347 17.58 -0.98 -22.74
CA ARG A 347 17.70 0.18 -21.85
C ARG A 347 17.30 -0.29 -20.46
N GLY A 348 18.24 -0.27 -19.53
CA GLY A 348 17.94 -0.58 -18.13
C GLY A 348 16.93 0.40 -17.55
N VAL A 349 15.98 -0.13 -16.83
CA VAL A 349 15.02 0.65 -16.03
C VAL A 349 15.49 0.56 -14.59
N SER A 350 15.79 1.69 -13.95
CA SER A 350 16.02 1.70 -12.52
C SER A 350 14.66 1.82 -11.84
N ALA A 351 14.25 0.82 -11.09
CA ALA A 351 13.12 0.95 -10.17
C ALA A 351 13.51 1.95 -9.08
N LYS A 352 12.58 2.87 -8.74
CA LYS A 352 12.78 3.80 -7.64
C LYS A 352 12.29 3.13 -6.37
N VAL A 353 13.20 2.85 -5.47
CA VAL A 353 12.90 2.35 -4.14
C VAL A 353 12.98 3.52 -3.16
N ILE A 354 11.98 3.64 -2.31
CA ILE A 354 11.86 4.76 -1.37
C ILE A 354 11.70 4.27 0.07
N THR A 355 12.13 5.12 0.99
CA THR A 355 11.83 5.05 2.41
C THR A 355 10.72 6.06 2.73
N VAL A 356 9.58 5.57 3.19
CA VAL A 356 8.48 6.42 3.66
C VAL A 356 8.84 7.02 5.01
N ALA A 357 8.68 8.34 5.12
CA ALA A 357 8.87 9.10 6.34
C ALA A 357 7.54 9.43 7.04
N MET A 358 6.45 9.65 6.30
CA MET A 358 5.13 9.97 6.87
C MET A 358 4.02 9.50 5.94
N LEU A 359 2.94 9.00 6.54
CA LEU A 359 1.71 8.58 5.87
C LEU A 359 0.54 9.43 6.37
N GLY A 360 -0.40 9.78 5.49
CA GLY A 360 -1.58 10.55 5.84
C GLY A 360 -2.79 10.22 4.95
N GLY A 361 -3.99 10.57 5.40
CA GLY A 361 -5.22 10.34 4.67
C GLY A 361 -5.42 8.87 4.32
N ASP A 362 -5.74 8.57 3.07
CA ASP A 362 -6.04 7.21 2.58
C ASP A 362 -4.81 6.26 2.58
N CYS A 363 -3.61 6.82 2.75
CA CYS A 363 -2.40 6.02 2.99
C CYS A 363 -2.19 5.64 4.46
N TYR A 364 -3.10 6.00 5.39
CA TYR A 364 -2.89 5.82 6.82
C TYR A 364 -4.19 5.49 7.58
N PRO A 365 -4.19 4.53 8.54
CA PRO A 365 -3.10 3.60 8.94
C PRO A 365 -2.77 2.49 7.95
N ALA A 366 -3.75 1.99 7.15
CA ALA A 366 -3.46 1.05 6.07
C ALA A 366 -2.75 1.80 4.92
N THR A 367 -1.74 1.19 4.32
CA THR A 367 -0.95 1.84 3.27
C THR A 367 -0.63 0.90 2.11
N PRO A 368 -0.51 1.43 0.87
CA PRO A 368 0.01 0.66 -0.25
C PRO A 368 1.51 0.36 -0.07
N ILE A 369 1.99 -0.68 -0.73
CA ILE A 369 3.41 -1.05 -0.79
C ILE A 369 4.13 -0.47 -2.02
N GLY A 370 3.40 0.18 -2.89
CA GLY A 370 3.90 0.86 -4.08
C GLY A 370 2.98 1.96 -4.54
N ILE A 371 3.51 2.89 -5.34
CA ILE A 371 2.79 4.04 -5.88
C ILE A 371 3.11 4.16 -7.37
N ASN A 372 2.10 4.41 -8.20
CA ASN A 372 2.27 4.68 -9.62
C ASN A 372 1.37 5.85 -10.06
N LEU A 373 1.91 7.04 -10.07
CA LEU A 373 1.18 8.30 -10.29
C LEU A 373 1.83 9.15 -11.40
N PRO A 374 1.10 10.11 -11.98
CA PRO A 374 -0.29 10.49 -11.76
C PRO A 374 -1.28 9.54 -12.42
N ASN A 375 -2.58 9.62 -12.04
CA ASN A 375 -3.64 8.81 -12.62
C ASN A 375 -4.17 9.34 -13.97
N ALA A 376 -3.94 10.61 -14.30
CA ALA A 376 -4.39 11.21 -15.55
C ALA A 376 -3.69 10.60 -16.79
N ASP A 377 -4.43 9.87 -17.62
CA ASP A 377 -3.91 9.11 -18.77
C ASP A 377 -3.13 9.97 -19.76
N TRP A 378 -3.61 11.19 -20.07
CA TRP A 378 -2.93 12.07 -21.01
C TRP A 378 -1.57 12.56 -20.47
N ILE A 379 -1.46 12.81 -19.15
CA ILE A 379 -0.19 13.18 -18.50
C ILE A 379 0.78 12.00 -18.55
N ARG A 380 0.29 10.79 -18.23
CA ARG A 380 1.11 9.56 -18.32
C ARG A 380 1.65 9.35 -19.73
N LYS A 381 0.81 9.57 -20.74
CA LYS A 381 1.18 9.40 -22.15
C LYS A 381 2.24 10.42 -22.60
N GLU A 382 2.10 11.68 -22.21
CA GLU A 382 2.98 12.76 -22.70
C GLU A 382 4.22 12.99 -21.83
N TYR A 383 4.09 12.83 -20.51
CA TYR A 383 5.14 13.15 -19.55
C TYR A 383 5.65 11.93 -18.76
N GLY A 384 4.96 10.81 -18.84
CA GLY A 384 5.29 9.60 -18.09
C GLY A 384 4.64 9.52 -16.71
N SER A 385 5.13 8.61 -15.89
CA SER A 385 4.69 8.39 -14.51
C SER A 385 5.89 8.10 -13.61
N LYS A 386 5.72 8.30 -12.30
CA LYS A 386 6.64 7.80 -11.29
C LYS A 386 6.04 6.52 -10.70
N SER A 387 6.79 5.42 -10.82
CA SER A 387 6.52 4.16 -10.14
C SER A 387 7.58 3.96 -9.06
N VAL A 388 7.16 3.70 -7.84
CA VAL A 388 8.06 3.52 -6.70
C VAL A 388 7.60 2.36 -5.82
N THR A 389 8.56 1.63 -5.25
CA THR A 389 8.33 0.59 -4.25
C THR A 389 8.73 1.11 -2.86
N ILE A 390 7.94 0.80 -1.84
CA ILE A 390 8.14 1.29 -0.48
C ILE A 390 8.83 0.20 0.36
N ASP A 391 10.14 0.29 0.52
CA ASP A 391 10.94 -0.77 1.14
C ASP A 391 10.72 -0.89 2.66
N ASN A 392 10.73 0.21 3.40
CA ASN A 392 10.63 0.16 4.86
C ASN A 392 9.24 -0.30 5.35
N ILE A 393 8.20 -0.09 4.60
CA ILE A 393 6.85 -0.61 4.88
C ILE A 393 6.81 -2.13 4.65
N THR A 394 7.35 -2.60 3.53
CA THR A 394 7.49 -4.03 3.23
C THR A 394 8.36 -4.72 4.30
N TYR A 395 9.46 -4.10 4.71
CA TYR A 395 10.32 -4.58 5.79
C TYR A 395 9.57 -4.67 7.13
N ALA A 396 8.77 -3.67 7.48
CA ALA A 396 7.99 -3.69 8.71
C ALA A 396 6.95 -4.82 8.72
N TYR A 397 6.29 -5.10 7.61
CA TYR A 397 5.41 -6.26 7.47
C TYR A 397 6.17 -7.59 7.69
N ASP A 398 7.35 -7.74 7.07
CA ASP A 398 8.17 -8.95 7.24
C ASP A 398 8.61 -9.13 8.70
N ARG A 399 9.07 -8.08 9.36
CA ARG A 399 9.45 -8.11 10.77
C ARG A 399 8.27 -8.45 11.69
N ALA A 400 7.10 -7.88 11.43
CA ALA A 400 5.88 -8.17 12.18
C ALA A 400 5.38 -9.63 11.97
N ALA A 401 5.71 -10.23 10.84
CA ALA A 401 5.36 -11.62 10.54
C ALA A 401 6.31 -12.63 11.19
N GLN A 402 7.48 -12.21 11.66
CA GLN A 402 8.43 -13.12 12.30
C GLN A 402 7.86 -13.71 13.60
N GLY A 403 8.00 -15.01 13.76
CA GLY A 403 7.51 -15.72 14.95
C GLY A 403 5.98 -15.88 15.02
N ASN A 404 5.23 -15.58 13.94
CA ASN A 404 3.79 -15.80 13.90
C ASN A 404 3.36 -17.26 13.70
N GLY A 405 4.32 -18.19 13.63
CA GLY A 405 4.08 -19.62 13.45
C GLY A 405 3.88 -20.07 12.00
N PHE A 406 3.83 -19.14 11.03
CA PHE A 406 3.57 -19.48 9.63
C PHE A 406 4.68 -20.36 9.02
N LYS A 407 5.94 -19.99 9.23
CA LYS A 407 7.09 -20.77 8.70
C LYS A 407 7.18 -22.13 9.38
N GLU A 408 6.93 -22.21 10.68
CA GLU A 408 6.89 -23.45 11.44
C GLU A 408 5.75 -24.37 10.97
N GLU A 409 4.62 -23.81 10.59
CA GLU A 409 3.46 -24.56 10.12
C GLU A 409 3.61 -25.07 8.69
N PHE A 410 4.15 -24.27 7.77
CA PHE A 410 4.13 -24.58 6.34
C PHE A 410 5.47 -25.00 5.75
N VAL A 411 6.60 -24.72 6.38
CA VAL A 411 7.93 -25.13 5.92
C VAL A 411 8.43 -26.34 6.71
N LEU A 412 8.52 -27.48 6.05
CA LEU A 412 8.85 -28.76 6.70
C LEU A 412 10.30 -28.78 7.21
N ARG A 413 11.27 -28.39 6.39
CA ARG A 413 12.70 -28.53 6.67
C ARG A 413 13.23 -27.36 7.50
N SER A 414 13.97 -27.68 8.59
CA SER A 414 14.59 -26.65 9.43
C SER A 414 15.60 -25.79 8.67
N GLU A 415 16.40 -26.41 7.79
CA GLU A 415 17.38 -25.71 6.96
C GLU A 415 16.74 -24.70 6.00
N ASP A 416 15.54 -24.98 5.47
CA ASP A 416 14.81 -24.02 4.64
C ASP A 416 14.27 -22.86 5.48
N ARG A 417 13.76 -23.14 6.70
CA ARG A 417 13.34 -22.10 7.66
C ARG A 417 14.50 -21.19 8.05
N GLU A 418 15.66 -21.76 8.37
CA GLU A 418 16.87 -20.99 8.70
C GLU A 418 17.36 -20.13 7.53
N ARG A 419 17.35 -20.70 6.33
CA ARG A 419 17.74 -20.00 5.09
C ARG A 419 16.77 -18.84 4.80
N MET A 420 15.45 -19.07 4.89
CA MET A 420 14.43 -18.03 4.74
C MET A 420 14.52 -16.97 5.85
N ALA A 421 14.83 -17.34 7.08
CA ALA A 421 15.02 -16.38 8.16
C ALA A 421 16.24 -15.48 7.92
N LYS A 422 17.33 -16.04 7.40
CA LYS A 422 18.58 -15.30 7.17
C LYS A 422 18.57 -14.45 5.91
N TYR A 423 18.00 -14.96 4.83
CA TYR A 423 18.12 -14.36 3.50
C TYR A 423 16.79 -13.94 2.85
N GLY A 424 15.65 -14.28 3.45
CA GLY A 424 14.35 -14.09 2.82
C GLY A 424 14.08 -12.66 2.35
N LYS A 425 14.41 -11.67 3.19
CA LYS A 425 14.24 -10.25 2.82
C LYS A 425 15.10 -9.87 1.59
N LEU A 426 16.40 -10.16 1.63
CA LEU A 426 17.30 -9.86 0.51
C LEU A 426 16.88 -10.60 -0.77
N ALA A 427 16.43 -11.84 -0.63
CA ALA A 427 15.97 -12.68 -1.73
C ALA A 427 14.73 -12.11 -2.41
N ASP A 428 13.78 -11.64 -1.60
CA ASP A 428 12.51 -11.05 -2.06
C ASP A 428 12.74 -9.69 -2.74
N ASP A 429 13.57 -8.84 -2.13
CA ASP A 429 13.97 -7.55 -2.71
C ASP A 429 14.64 -7.73 -4.08
N LEU A 430 15.62 -8.63 -4.17
CA LEU A 430 16.32 -8.87 -5.43
C LEU A 430 15.44 -9.54 -6.48
N HIS A 431 14.53 -10.44 -6.09
CA HIS A 431 13.57 -11.00 -7.02
C HIS A 431 12.69 -9.89 -7.60
N THR A 432 12.18 -8.99 -6.76
CA THR A 432 11.40 -7.83 -7.19
C THR A 432 12.22 -6.90 -8.09
N ASP A 433 13.45 -6.55 -7.69
CA ASP A 433 14.32 -5.69 -8.50
C ASP A 433 14.63 -6.29 -9.88
N LEU A 434 14.91 -7.60 -9.96
CA LEU A 434 15.16 -8.29 -11.22
C LEU A 434 13.88 -8.41 -12.08
N HIS A 435 12.73 -8.65 -11.45
CA HIS A 435 11.42 -8.67 -12.10
C HIS A 435 11.13 -7.32 -12.78
N GLU A 436 11.23 -6.21 -12.02
CA GLU A 436 10.91 -4.87 -12.50
C GLU A 436 11.98 -4.31 -13.46
N CYS A 437 13.26 -4.36 -13.08
CA CYS A 437 14.31 -3.73 -13.86
C CYS A 437 14.64 -4.47 -15.15
N LEU A 438 14.55 -5.79 -15.15
CA LEU A 438 14.95 -6.64 -16.27
C LEU A 438 13.79 -7.43 -16.85
N GLY A 439 12.96 -8.05 -16.00
CA GLY A 439 11.89 -8.94 -16.41
C GLY A 439 10.98 -8.30 -17.46
N HIS A 440 10.28 -7.22 -17.08
CA HIS A 440 9.42 -6.48 -18.00
C HIS A 440 10.17 -5.83 -19.16
N GLY A 441 11.42 -5.45 -18.95
CA GLY A 441 12.26 -4.81 -19.95
C GLY A 441 12.85 -5.76 -21.00
N SER A 442 12.88 -7.07 -20.77
CA SER A 442 13.55 -8.09 -21.61
C SER A 442 12.71 -8.54 -22.80
N GLY A 443 13.37 -9.21 -23.75
CA GLY A 443 12.73 -9.84 -24.89
C GLY A 443 12.09 -8.86 -25.89
N GLN A 444 11.78 -9.36 -27.07
CA GLN A 444 11.12 -8.60 -28.14
C GLN A 444 10.08 -9.46 -28.88
N LEU A 445 9.12 -8.79 -29.50
CA LEU A 445 8.14 -9.44 -30.36
C LEU A 445 8.77 -9.87 -31.70
N ALA A 446 8.24 -10.94 -32.27
CA ALA A 446 8.56 -11.34 -33.63
C ALA A 446 8.02 -10.32 -34.64
N PRO A 447 8.64 -10.18 -35.81
CA PRO A 447 8.12 -9.31 -36.86
C PRO A 447 6.66 -9.66 -37.22
N GLY A 448 5.78 -8.67 -37.17
CA GLY A 448 4.37 -8.81 -37.49
C GLY A 448 3.45 -9.08 -36.29
N THR A 449 3.99 -9.38 -35.10
CA THR A 449 3.21 -9.52 -33.87
C THR A 449 2.89 -8.12 -33.30
N LYS A 450 1.64 -7.91 -32.87
CA LYS A 450 1.13 -6.61 -32.37
C LYS A 450 1.21 -6.47 -30.86
N GLY A 451 1.34 -7.58 -30.12
CA GLY A 451 1.42 -7.63 -28.66
C GLY A 451 0.09 -7.81 -27.92
N ASN A 452 -1.04 -7.85 -28.64
CA ASN A 452 -2.36 -8.04 -28.06
C ASN A 452 -3.01 -9.40 -28.41
N GLU A 453 -2.27 -10.28 -29.07
CA GLU A 453 -2.75 -11.59 -29.54
C GLU A 453 -3.16 -12.51 -28.39
N LEU A 454 -2.49 -12.40 -27.23
CA LEU A 454 -2.72 -13.28 -26.07
C LEU A 454 -3.99 -12.91 -25.28
N ARG A 455 -4.64 -11.79 -25.60
CA ARG A 455 -5.93 -11.37 -25.00
C ARG A 455 -5.94 -11.44 -23.46
N THR A 456 -6.91 -12.17 -22.89
CA THR A 456 -7.09 -12.32 -21.43
C THR A 456 -5.95 -13.06 -20.72
N TYR A 457 -5.10 -13.77 -21.45
CA TYR A 457 -3.94 -14.49 -20.90
C TYR A 457 -2.68 -13.63 -20.85
N SER A 458 -2.69 -12.47 -21.50
CA SER A 458 -1.53 -11.59 -21.65
C SER A 458 -0.92 -11.21 -20.31
N SER A 459 -1.75 -10.75 -19.35
CA SER A 459 -1.30 -10.33 -18.03
C SER A 459 -0.60 -11.45 -17.26
N THR A 460 -1.24 -12.62 -17.15
CA THR A 460 -0.64 -13.78 -16.45
C THR A 460 0.69 -14.21 -17.06
N LEU A 461 0.77 -14.23 -18.39
CA LEU A 461 2.00 -14.65 -19.09
C LEU A 461 3.11 -13.59 -19.00
N GLU A 462 2.77 -12.31 -18.99
CA GLU A 462 3.74 -11.24 -18.79
C GLU A 462 4.35 -11.28 -17.39
N GLU A 463 3.51 -11.44 -16.36
CA GLU A 463 3.96 -11.59 -14.98
C GLU A 463 4.80 -12.87 -14.80
N ALA A 464 4.38 -13.98 -15.44
CA ALA A 464 5.17 -15.20 -15.42
C ALA A 464 6.54 -15.04 -16.11
N ARG A 465 6.60 -14.28 -17.19
CA ARG A 465 7.85 -13.99 -17.90
C ARG A 465 8.81 -13.16 -17.05
N ALA A 466 8.29 -12.12 -16.41
CA ALA A 466 9.07 -11.25 -15.55
C ALA A 466 9.57 -11.99 -14.29
N ASP A 467 8.71 -12.74 -13.63
CA ASP A 467 9.09 -13.60 -12.48
C ASP A 467 10.14 -14.66 -12.85
N LEU A 468 9.95 -15.35 -13.99
CA LEU A 468 10.90 -16.35 -14.45
C LEU A 468 12.28 -15.76 -14.76
N PHE A 469 12.30 -14.56 -15.32
CA PHE A 469 13.56 -13.84 -15.57
C PHE A 469 14.27 -13.54 -14.26
N GLY A 470 13.53 -13.00 -13.28
CA GLY A 470 14.04 -12.73 -11.94
C GLY A 470 14.54 -13.99 -11.23
N LEU A 471 13.73 -15.04 -11.19
CA LEU A 471 14.09 -16.31 -10.55
C LEU A 471 15.30 -16.98 -11.21
N TYR A 472 15.35 -17.00 -12.54
CA TYR A 472 16.48 -17.60 -13.27
C TYR A 472 17.80 -16.92 -12.93
N TYR A 473 17.82 -15.57 -12.87
CA TYR A 473 19.04 -14.82 -12.58
C TYR A 473 19.35 -14.70 -11.09
N LEU A 474 18.37 -14.80 -10.20
CA LEU A 474 18.64 -14.83 -8.77
C LEU A 474 19.57 -15.99 -8.39
N GLY A 475 19.47 -17.13 -9.08
CA GLY A 475 20.36 -18.30 -8.94
C GLY A 475 21.63 -18.27 -9.81
N ASP A 476 22.04 -17.11 -10.33
CA ASP A 476 23.22 -16.96 -11.16
C ASP A 476 24.43 -16.43 -10.37
N GLU A 477 25.61 -17.01 -10.59
CA GLU A 477 26.88 -16.55 -10.00
C GLU A 477 27.20 -15.09 -10.35
N LYS A 478 26.61 -14.56 -11.41
CA LYS A 478 26.76 -13.16 -11.80
C LYS A 478 26.33 -12.19 -10.68
N LEU A 479 25.31 -12.52 -9.91
CA LEU A 479 24.89 -11.69 -8.78
C LEU A 479 25.92 -11.68 -7.64
N VAL A 480 26.63 -12.80 -7.46
CA VAL A 480 27.76 -12.87 -6.50
C VAL A 480 28.93 -12.01 -7.00
N GLU A 481 29.27 -12.09 -8.31
CA GLU A 481 30.33 -11.27 -8.92
C GLU A 481 30.02 -9.76 -8.79
N LEU A 482 28.77 -9.38 -8.97
CA LEU A 482 28.31 -7.99 -8.85
C LEU A 482 28.21 -7.53 -7.38
N GLY A 483 28.42 -8.42 -6.40
CA GLY A 483 28.30 -8.10 -4.98
C GLY A 483 26.86 -7.84 -4.50
N LEU A 484 25.86 -8.31 -5.26
CA LEU A 484 24.45 -8.16 -4.93
C LEU A 484 23.97 -9.21 -3.93
N ILE A 485 24.53 -10.41 -3.98
CA ILE A 485 24.31 -11.48 -3.01
C ILE A 485 25.62 -12.04 -2.46
N PRO A 486 25.68 -12.45 -1.20
CA PRO A 486 26.88 -13.07 -0.64
C PRO A 486 27.08 -14.53 -1.08
N THR A 487 26.01 -15.25 -1.36
CA THR A 487 25.99 -16.66 -1.74
C THR A 487 24.69 -17.01 -2.47
N LEU A 488 24.68 -18.13 -3.21
CA LEU A 488 23.46 -18.65 -3.87
C LEU A 488 22.38 -19.14 -2.86
N ASP A 489 22.67 -19.25 -1.58
CA ASP A 489 21.65 -19.55 -0.57
C ASP A 489 20.54 -18.50 -0.54
N VAL A 490 20.82 -17.27 -0.97
CA VAL A 490 19.79 -16.24 -1.17
C VAL A 490 18.75 -16.70 -2.20
N ALA A 491 19.21 -17.22 -3.34
CA ALA A 491 18.31 -17.79 -4.35
C ALA A 491 17.55 -19.01 -3.85
N TRP A 492 18.20 -19.87 -3.09
CA TRP A 492 17.56 -21.08 -2.55
C TRP A 492 16.46 -20.74 -1.55
N ALA A 493 16.64 -19.68 -0.75
CA ALA A 493 15.57 -19.16 0.11
C ALA A 493 14.35 -18.76 -0.71
N GLN A 494 14.53 -17.99 -1.78
CA GLN A 494 13.45 -17.54 -2.66
C GLN A 494 12.77 -18.70 -3.38
N TYR A 495 13.55 -19.64 -3.90
CA TYR A 495 12.99 -20.78 -4.64
C TYR A 495 12.08 -21.64 -3.77
N ALA A 496 12.51 -21.97 -2.56
CA ALA A 496 11.69 -22.74 -1.63
C ALA A 496 10.40 -21.98 -1.24
N GLN A 497 10.50 -20.68 -0.95
CA GLN A 497 9.35 -19.84 -0.63
C GLN A 497 8.39 -19.68 -1.82
N TYR A 498 8.92 -19.42 -3.01
CA TYR A 498 8.14 -19.20 -4.22
C TYR A 498 7.36 -20.45 -4.63
N ILE A 499 7.99 -21.61 -4.63
CA ILE A 499 7.34 -22.89 -4.96
C ILE A 499 6.26 -23.23 -3.92
N MET A 500 6.55 -23.11 -2.65
CA MET A 500 5.56 -23.33 -1.57
C MET A 500 4.36 -22.38 -1.74
N ASN A 501 4.61 -21.11 -2.00
CA ASN A 501 3.56 -20.13 -2.18
C ASN A 501 2.70 -20.43 -3.42
N GLY A 502 3.32 -20.71 -4.56
CA GLY A 502 2.63 -21.01 -5.81
C GLY A 502 1.78 -22.26 -5.77
N MET A 503 2.24 -23.31 -5.09
CA MET A 503 1.53 -24.59 -5.01
C MET A 503 0.55 -24.69 -3.83
N MET A 504 0.77 -23.93 -2.74
CA MET A 504 0.04 -24.20 -1.51
C MET A 504 -0.41 -22.94 -0.77
N THR A 505 0.50 -22.11 -0.25
CA THR A 505 0.13 -21.12 0.78
C THR A 505 -0.68 -19.94 0.27
N GLN A 506 -0.57 -19.57 -1.01
CA GLN A 506 -1.44 -18.55 -1.61
C GLN A 506 -2.92 -18.95 -1.65
N LEU A 507 -3.25 -20.23 -1.54
CA LEU A 507 -4.63 -20.70 -1.47
C LEU A 507 -5.39 -20.15 -0.25
N SER A 508 -4.67 -19.72 0.81
CA SER A 508 -5.26 -19.04 1.97
C SER A 508 -6.02 -17.75 1.62
N ARG A 509 -5.76 -17.17 0.44
CA ARG A 509 -6.40 -15.94 -0.06
C ARG A 509 -7.57 -16.18 -1.00
N ILE A 510 -7.92 -17.43 -1.28
CA ILE A 510 -8.98 -17.80 -2.20
C ILE A 510 -10.20 -18.27 -1.40
N GLU A 511 -11.38 -17.84 -1.79
CA GLU A 511 -12.63 -18.32 -1.19
C GLU A 511 -12.90 -19.77 -1.55
N PRO A 512 -13.50 -20.55 -0.64
CA PRO A 512 -13.86 -21.95 -0.91
C PRO A 512 -14.70 -22.10 -2.18
N GLY A 513 -14.27 -23.02 -3.05
CA GLY A 513 -14.95 -23.32 -4.32
C GLY A 513 -14.63 -22.40 -5.48
N LYS A 514 -13.77 -21.38 -5.28
CA LYS A 514 -13.27 -20.50 -6.34
C LYS A 514 -11.97 -21.01 -6.95
N ASN A 515 -11.72 -20.63 -8.19
CA ASN A 515 -10.45 -20.82 -8.89
C ASN A 515 -9.51 -19.63 -8.67
N VAL A 516 -8.27 -19.76 -9.10
CA VAL A 516 -7.31 -18.64 -9.10
C VAL A 516 -7.68 -17.68 -10.24
N GLU A 517 -7.92 -16.41 -9.90
CA GLU A 517 -8.33 -15.37 -10.86
C GLU A 517 -7.27 -14.28 -11.05
N GLU A 518 -6.61 -13.87 -9.98
CA GLU A 518 -5.64 -12.77 -9.97
C GLU A 518 -4.33 -13.16 -10.69
N SER A 519 -3.80 -12.26 -11.53
CA SER A 519 -2.68 -12.52 -12.45
C SER A 519 -1.39 -12.96 -11.75
N HIS A 520 -1.02 -12.32 -10.64
CA HIS A 520 0.18 -12.68 -9.89
C HIS A 520 0.04 -14.02 -9.15
N MET A 521 -1.17 -14.39 -8.73
CA MET A 521 -1.43 -15.71 -8.17
C MET A 521 -1.40 -16.79 -9.25
N ARG A 522 -1.96 -16.49 -10.43
CA ARG A 522 -1.91 -17.38 -11.61
C ARG A 522 -0.48 -17.62 -12.07
N ASN A 523 0.35 -16.59 -12.18
CA ASN A 523 1.73 -16.74 -12.62
C ASN A 523 2.53 -17.63 -11.66
N ARG A 524 2.43 -17.39 -10.33
CA ARG A 524 3.12 -18.21 -9.32
C ARG A 524 2.70 -19.66 -9.36
N LYS A 525 1.40 -19.91 -9.49
CA LYS A 525 0.87 -21.27 -9.63
C LYS A 525 1.39 -21.93 -10.90
N LEU A 526 1.30 -21.24 -12.03
CA LEU A 526 1.79 -21.73 -13.32
C LEU A 526 3.24 -22.17 -13.25
N ILE A 527 4.12 -21.32 -12.74
CA ILE A 527 5.55 -21.60 -12.64
C ILE A 527 5.80 -22.80 -11.71
N ALA A 528 5.19 -22.80 -10.54
CA ALA A 528 5.40 -23.86 -9.56
C ALA A 528 4.88 -25.21 -10.02
N GLU A 529 3.67 -25.28 -10.54
CA GLU A 529 3.05 -26.52 -11.04
C GLU A 529 3.76 -27.05 -12.29
N TRP A 530 4.12 -26.16 -13.21
CA TRP A 530 4.87 -26.56 -14.40
C TRP A 530 6.23 -27.16 -14.03
N CYS A 531 6.97 -26.51 -13.12
CA CYS A 531 8.25 -27.01 -12.64
C CYS A 531 8.11 -28.34 -11.87
N TYR A 532 7.04 -28.49 -11.10
CA TYR A 532 6.72 -29.77 -10.45
C TYR A 532 6.55 -30.89 -11.46
N GLU A 533 5.72 -30.69 -12.47
CA GLU A 533 5.42 -31.71 -13.49
C GLU A 533 6.66 -32.06 -14.33
N HIS A 534 7.41 -31.06 -14.80
CA HIS A 534 8.58 -31.26 -15.66
C HIS A 534 9.83 -31.71 -14.88
N GLY A 535 9.91 -31.41 -13.59
CA GLY A 535 10.97 -31.89 -12.69
C GLY A 535 10.69 -33.24 -12.02
N ARG A 536 9.52 -33.83 -12.28
CA ARG A 536 9.06 -35.04 -11.56
C ARG A 536 9.97 -36.25 -11.68
N LYS A 537 10.56 -36.45 -12.85
CA LYS A 537 11.51 -37.58 -13.09
C LYS A 537 12.77 -37.48 -12.26
N ASP A 538 13.22 -36.27 -11.98
CA ASP A 538 14.43 -35.96 -11.24
C ASP A 538 14.10 -35.64 -9.75
N ASN A 539 12.84 -35.80 -9.34
CA ASN A 539 12.33 -35.46 -8.00
C ASN A 539 12.77 -34.08 -7.51
N VAL A 540 12.66 -33.07 -8.39
CA VAL A 540 13.10 -31.69 -8.12
C VAL A 540 12.25 -31.05 -7.05
N ILE A 541 10.94 -31.21 -7.14
CA ILE A 541 9.93 -30.75 -6.18
C ILE A 541 9.13 -31.98 -5.72
N GLU A 542 8.85 -32.05 -4.44
CA GLU A 542 8.20 -33.20 -3.84
C GLU A 542 7.06 -32.77 -2.91
N TRP A 543 5.91 -33.46 -2.99
CA TRP A 543 4.89 -33.43 -1.96
C TRP A 543 5.22 -34.43 -0.86
N VAL A 544 5.33 -33.96 0.38
CA VAL A 544 5.64 -34.78 1.56
C VAL A 544 4.46 -34.73 2.53
N GLU A 545 4.02 -35.87 2.98
CA GLU A 545 3.07 -35.99 4.10
C GLU A 545 3.84 -36.18 5.41
N ASN A 546 3.54 -35.36 6.39
CA ASN A 546 4.08 -35.48 7.73
C ASN A 546 3.04 -35.06 8.77
N GLY A 547 2.75 -35.94 9.72
CA GLY A 547 1.78 -35.69 10.78
C GLY A 547 0.35 -35.38 10.24
N GLY A 548 -0.05 -35.98 9.13
CA GLY A 548 -1.36 -35.74 8.51
C GLY A 548 -1.49 -34.39 7.82
N LYS A 549 -0.38 -33.73 7.54
CA LYS A 549 -0.29 -32.45 6.80
C LYS A 549 0.56 -32.62 5.54
N ARG A 550 0.17 -31.95 4.47
CA ARG A 550 0.95 -31.89 3.21
C ARG A 550 1.94 -30.72 3.23
N TYR A 551 3.12 -30.96 2.67
CA TYR A 551 4.19 -29.99 2.52
C TYR A 551 4.78 -30.07 1.11
N VAL A 552 5.28 -28.96 0.62
CA VAL A 552 6.04 -28.88 -0.62
C VAL A 552 7.50 -28.63 -0.27
N VAL A 553 8.40 -29.44 -0.83
CA VAL A 553 9.84 -29.29 -0.62
C VAL A 553 10.59 -29.28 -1.95
N VAL A 554 11.67 -28.51 -2.02
CA VAL A 554 12.58 -28.48 -3.17
C VAL A 554 13.79 -29.34 -2.84
N ASN A 555 14.07 -30.35 -3.68
CA ASN A 555 15.17 -31.27 -3.49
C ASN A 555 16.40 -30.91 -4.30
N ASP A 556 16.23 -30.27 -5.48
CA ASP A 556 17.33 -29.84 -6.36
C ASP A 556 17.12 -28.41 -6.86
N PHE A 557 17.73 -27.45 -6.19
CA PHE A 557 17.67 -26.03 -6.54
C PHE A 557 18.34 -25.71 -7.89
N LYS A 558 19.41 -26.42 -8.24
CA LYS A 558 20.12 -26.19 -9.51
C LYS A 558 19.28 -26.66 -10.70
N ARG A 559 18.66 -27.83 -10.55
CA ARG A 559 17.75 -28.33 -11.59
C ARG A 559 16.49 -27.48 -11.68
N LEU A 560 15.97 -26.97 -10.54
CA LEU A 560 14.84 -26.02 -10.54
C LEU A 560 15.17 -24.75 -11.31
N ARG A 561 16.36 -24.18 -11.11
CA ARG A 561 16.81 -23.04 -11.93
C ARG A 561 16.81 -23.35 -13.43
N ALA A 562 17.27 -24.53 -13.82
CA ALA A 562 17.23 -24.94 -15.22
C ALA A 562 15.80 -25.03 -15.76
N LEU A 563 14.85 -25.52 -14.95
CA LEU A 563 13.44 -25.57 -15.31
C LEU A 563 12.85 -24.15 -15.47
N PHE A 564 13.20 -23.19 -14.61
CA PHE A 564 12.82 -21.79 -14.80
C PHE A 564 13.31 -21.25 -16.15
N GLY A 565 14.52 -21.60 -16.55
CA GLY A 565 15.08 -21.21 -17.86
C GLY A 565 14.34 -21.87 -19.04
N GLU A 566 13.98 -23.15 -18.91
CA GLU A 566 13.20 -23.86 -19.92
C GLU A 566 11.80 -23.24 -20.11
N LEU A 567 11.11 -22.94 -19.00
CA LEU A 567 9.80 -22.31 -19.04
C LEU A 567 9.89 -20.84 -19.52
N LEU A 568 10.90 -20.09 -19.12
CA LEU A 568 11.14 -18.72 -19.61
C LEU A 568 11.27 -18.69 -21.13
N ARG A 569 12.01 -19.65 -21.70
CA ARG A 569 12.15 -19.76 -23.17
C ARG A 569 10.81 -19.93 -23.84
N GLU A 570 9.96 -20.82 -23.32
CA GLU A 570 8.63 -21.10 -23.89
C GLU A 570 7.67 -19.91 -23.70
N VAL A 571 7.61 -19.31 -22.53
CA VAL A 571 6.76 -18.14 -22.27
C VAL A 571 7.17 -16.95 -23.15
N GLN A 572 8.48 -16.73 -23.32
CA GLN A 572 8.96 -15.70 -24.23
C GLN A 572 8.60 -16.00 -25.68
N ARG A 573 8.72 -17.24 -26.14
CA ARG A 573 8.29 -17.66 -27.49
C ARG A 573 6.81 -17.35 -27.69
N ILE A 574 5.96 -17.81 -26.77
CA ILE A 574 4.50 -17.59 -26.81
C ILE A 574 4.18 -16.09 -26.94
N LYS A 575 4.82 -15.26 -26.13
CA LYS A 575 4.64 -13.81 -26.18
C LYS A 575 5.14 -13.22 -27.50
N SER A 576 6.33 -13.61 -27.91
CA SER A 576 7.01 -13.04 -29.09
C SER A 576 6.25 -13.37 -30.39
N GLU A 577 5.69 -14.55 -30.50
CA GLU A 577 4.94 -15.02 -31.66
C GLU A 577 3.44 -14.69 -31.59
N GLY A 578 2.93 -14.26 -30.42
CA GLY A 578 1.51 -14.07 -30.20
C GLY A 578 0.70 -15.38 -30.24
N ASP A 579 1.33 -16.51 -29.81
CA ASP A 579 0.74 -17.85 -29.86
C ASP A 579 -0.35 -18.00 -28.79
N TYR A 580 -1.56 -17.56 -29.14
CA TYR A 580 -2.72 -17.59 -28.25
C TYR A 580 -3.05 -18.99 -27.74
N GLU A 581 -3.02 -20.01 -28.63
CA GLU A 581 -3.41 -21.37 -28.24
C GLU A 581 -2.43 -22.01 -27.26
N ALA A 582 -1.12 -21.82 -27.48
CA ALA A 582 -0.13 -22.28 -26.52
C ALA A 582 -0.22 -21.53 -25.19
N GLY A 583 -0.42 -20.20 -25.23
CA GLY A 583 -0.62 -19.39 -24.03
C GLY A 583 -1.85 -19.80 -23.24
N ARG A 584 -2.99 -19.99 -23.90
CA ARG A 584 -4.21 -20.51 -23.29
C ARG A 584 -3.99 -21.89 -22.66
N ALA A 585 -3.40 -22.82 -23.39
CA ALA A 585 -3.14 -24.17 -22.90
C ALA A 585 -2.25 -24.17 -21.66
N LEU A 586 -1.20 -23.35 -21.65
CA LEU A 586 -0.28 -23.24 -20.52
C LEU A 586 -0.99 -22.69 -19.25
N VAL A 587 -1.74 -21.60 -19.40
CA VAL A 587 -2.45 -20.97 -18.28
C VAL A 587 -3.59 -21.86 -17.75
N GLU A 588 -4.44 -22.40 -18.62
CA GLU A 588 -5.56 -23.24 -18.20
C GLU A 588 -5.11 -24.55 -17.56
N THR A 589 -3.97 -25.09 -17.97
CA THR A 589 -3.43 -26.34 -17.40
C THR A 589 -2.84 -26.11 -16.02
N TYR A 590 -2.05 -25.04 -15.82
CA TYR A 590 -1.21 -24.91 -14.64
C TYR A 590 -1.60 -23.76 -13.69
N ALA A 591 -2.40 -22.79 -14.13
CA ALA A 591 -2.58 -21.55 -13.36
C ALA A 591 -3.94 -21.42 -12.66
N VAL A 592 -4.98 -22.11 -13.11
CA VAL A 592 -6.37 -21.77 -12.78
C VAL A 592 -6.97 -22.67 -11.71
N LYS A 593 -6.86 -23.99 -11.88
CA LYS A 593 -7.59 -24.98 -11.07
C LYS A 593 -7.03 -25.10 -9.66
N VAL A 594 -7.90 -25.16 -8.66
CA VAL A 594 -7.58 -25.37 -7.25
C VAL A 594 -7.99 -26.80 -6.85
N ASP A 595 -7.07 -27.52 -6.22
CA ASP A 595 -7.37 -28.78 -5.53
C ASP A 595 -8.19 -28.48 -4.27
N ALA A 596 -9.43 -28.95 -4.22
CA ALA A 596 -10.37 -28.62 -3.15
C ALA A 596 -9.94 -29.16 -1.78
N ASP A 597 -9.33 -30.35 -1.74
CA ASP A 597 -8.87 -30.96 -0.47
C ASP A 597 -7.63 -30.26 0.08
N LEU A 598 -6.70 -29.90 -0.80
CA LEU A 598 -5.54 -29.07 -0.43
C LEU A 598 -5.96 -27.69 0.05
N HIS A 599 -6.89 -27.08 -0.64
CA HIS A 599 -7.43 -25.77 -0.29
C HIS A 599 -8.08 -25.77 1.10
N ALA A 600 -8.95 -26.75 1.35
CA ALA A 600 -9.57 -26.92 2.69
C ALA A 600 -8.52 -27.14 3.79
N GLU A 601 -7.47 -27.91 3.51
CA GLU A 601 -6.35 -28.11 4.44
C GLU A 601 -5.62 -26.81 4.73
N VAL A 602 -5.24 -26.06 3.71
CA VAL A 602 -4.52 -24.76 3.85
C VAL A 602 -5.35 -23.77 4.66
N LEU A 603 -6.64 -23.62 4.33
CA LEU A 603 -7.52 -22.72 5.07
C LEU A 603 -7.64 -23.10 6.55
N ARG A 604 -7.79 -24.39 6.85
CA ARG A 604 -7.85 -24.87 8.23
C ARG A 604 -6.54 -24.61 8.98
N ARG A 605 -5.40 -24.88 8.36
CA ARG A 605 -4.07 -24.67 8.95
C ARG A 605 -3.78 -23.18 9.18
N TYR A 606 -4.10 -22.35 8.20
CA TYR A 606 -3.94 -20.89 8.30
C TYR A 606 -4.82 -20.30 9.41
N LYS A 607 -6.09 -20.71 9.47
CA LYS A 607 -7.02 -20.27 10.52
C LYS A 607 -6.53 -20.66 11.92
N ALA A 608 -5.90 -21.83 12.08
CA ALA A 608 -5.37 -22.29 13.37
C ALA A 608 -4.20 -21.44 13.87
N LEU A 609 -3.50 -20.71 13.00
CA LEU A 609 -2.43 -19.79 13.38
C LEU A 609 -2.96 -18.50 14.03
N ASN A 610 -4.24 -18.21 13.86
CA ASN A 610 -4.88 -16.99 14.38
C ASN A 610 -4.09 -15.71 14.06
N ILE A 611 -3.61 -15.60 12.82
CA ILE A 611 -2.88 -14.42 12.32
C ILE A 611 -3.92 -13.39 11.89
N GLU A 612 -3.78 -12.16 12.36
CA GLU A 612 -4.63 -11.05 11.92
C GLU A 612 -4.44 -10.80 10.42
N PRO A 613 -5.52 -10.87 9.61
CA PRO A 613 -5.42 -10.73 8.16
C PRO A 613 -5.07 -9.32 7.70
N TYR A 614 -5.43 -8.31 8.49
CA TYR A 614 -5.20 -6.90 8.14
C TYR A 614 -4.11 -6.28 9.02
N GLY A 615 -3.36 -5.36 8.41
CA GLY A 615 -2.32 -4.62 9.09
C GLY A 615 -2.29 -3.16 8.68
N GLY A 616 -1.90 -2.31 9.61
CA GLY A 616 -1.62 -0.91 9.37
C GLY A 616 -0.56 -0.42 10.34
N PHE A 617 -0.28 0.88 10.34
CA PHE A 617 0.92 1.42 10.95
C PHE A 617 0.65 2.51 11.97
N VAL A 618 1.59 2.69 12.88
CA VAL A 618 1.81 3.94 13.59
C VAL A 618 2.91 4.71 12.88
N ASN A 619 2.70 6.02 12.70
CA ASN A 619 3.68 6.90 12.08
C ASN A 619 4.84 7.20 13.04
N PRO A 620 6.05 7.44 12.54
CA PRO A 620 7.11 8.07 13.31
C PRO A 620 6.74 9.51 13.68
N GLU A 621 7.36 10.05 14.71
CA GLU A 621 7.21 11.42 15.15
C GLU A 621 8.52 12.18 14.94
N TYR A 622 8.41 13.43 14.48
CA TYR A 622 9.54 14.31 14.22
C TYR A 622 9.52 15.50 15.15
N ARG A 623 10.69 15.87 15.65
CA ARG A 623 10.87 17.01 16.56
C ARG A 623 12.01 17.91 16.09
N LEU A 624 11.71 19.20 15.94
CA LEU A 624 12.74 20.20 15.65
C LEU A 624 13.64 20.41 16.87
N VAL A 625 14.94 20.38 16.66
CA VAL A 625 15.96 20.60 17.70
C VAL A 625 16.66 21.92 17.43
N TYR A 626 16.59 22.82 18.42
CA TYR A 626 17.23 24.13 18.34
C TYR A 626 18.49 24.19 19.19
N ASP A 627 19.39 25.08 18.84
CA ASP A 627 20.59 25.38 19.65
C ASP A 627 20.22 25.92 21.04
N ALA A 628 21.21 26.10 21.91
CA ALA A 628 21.02 26.61 23.26
C ALA A 628 20.36 28.01 23.33
N SER A 629 20.37 28.78 22.25
CA SER A 629 19.67 30.06 22.14
C SER A 629 18.19 29.93 21.79
N GLY A 630 17.73 28.72 21.36
CA GLY A 630 16.38 28.48 20.90
C GLY A 630 16.03 29.11 19.54
N LYS A 631 17.03 29.63 18.81
CA LYS A 631 16.79 30.41 17.58
C LYS A 631 17.24 29.70 16.30
N ARG A 632 18.31 28.91 16.36
CA ARG A 632 18.85 28.22 15.18
C ARG A 632 18.51 26.75 15.23
N LEU A 633 17.81 26.26 14.23
CA LEU A 633 17.59 24.82 14.02
C LEU A 633 18.95 24.14 13.82
N VAL A 634 19.21 23.08 14.56
CA VAL A 634 20.45 22.30 14.49
C VAL A 634 20.25 20.86 14.07
N ASP A 635 19.07 20.29 14.33
CA ASP A 635 18.70 18.95 13.86
C ASP A 635 17.18 18.75 13.83
N VAL A 636 16.75 17.66 13.25
CA VAL A 636 15.40 17.09 13.38
C VAL A 636 15.56 15.66 13.86
N GLU A 637 14.99 15.35 15.00
CA GLU A 637 14.99 14.02 15.56
C GLU A 637 13.75 13.24 15.15
N VAL A 638 13.91 11.95 14.89
CA VAL A 638 12.83 11.00 14.66
C VAL A 638 12.68 10.09 15.87
N SER A 639 11.44 9.81 16.27
CA SER A 639 11.09 8.84 17.31
C SER A 639 9.96 7.92 16.83
N TYR A 640 9.86 6.78 17.48
CA TYR A 640 8.93 5.73 17.05
C TYR A 640 7.95 5.42 18.17
N PRO A 641 6.70 5.90 18.09
CA PRO A 641 5.68 5.62 19.08
C PRO A 641 5.40 4.12 19.22
N ALA A 642 5.14 3.70 20.44
CA ALA A 642 4.80 2.31 20.77
C ALA A 642 3.34 2.15 21.23
N ASP A 643 2.54 3.23 21.18
CA ASP A 643 1.14 3.25 21.62
C ASP A 643 0.25 3.84 20.52
N TYR A 644 -0.62 2.98 19.97
CA TYR A 644 -1.56 3.37 18.93
C TYR A 644 -2.64 4.32 19.44
N VAL A 645 -3.14 4.09 20.65
CA VAL A 645 -4.20 4.92 21.25
C VAL A 645 -3.66 6.33 21.53
N GLU A 646 -2.45 6.43 22.09
CA GLU A 646 -1.82 7.71 22.36
C GLU A 646 -1.63 8.53 21.08
N GLN A 647 -1.15 7.90 19.99
CA GLN A 647 -1.00 8.57 18.70
C GLN A 647 -2.34 9.05 18.15
N MET A 648 -3.39 8.21 18.19
CA MET A 648 -4.70 8.58 17.64
C MET A 648 -5.38 9.69 18.44
N LEU A 649 -5.29 9.67 19.77
CA LEU A 649 -5.77 10.75 20.62
C LEU A 649 -4.97 12.05 20.40
N GLY A 650 -3.66 11.94 20.25
CA GLY A 650 -2.80 13.06 19.87
C GLY A 650 -3.23 13.68 18.55
N TYR A 651 -3.45 12.89 17.53
CA TYR A 651 -3.96 13.38 16.25
C TYR A 651 -5.38 13.98 16.37
N GLY A 652 -6.25 13.41 17.17
CA GLY A 652 -7.58 13.98 17.45
C GLY A 652 -7.51 15.36 18.10
N ARG A 653 -6.52 15.59 18.97
CA ARG A 653 -6.30 16.88 19.64
C ARG A 653 -5.64 17.92 18.72
N ASP A 654 -4.60 17.52 17.96
CA ASP A 654 -3.68 18.45 17.33
C ASP A 654 -3.98 18.68 15.82
N TYR A 655 -4.69 17.76 15.15
CA TYR A 655 -4.99 17.80 13.71
C TYR A 655 -6.49 17.66 13.39
N SER A 656 -7.35 18.13 14.25
CA SER A 656 -8.82 18.11 14.07
C SER A 656 -9.31 19.52 13.72
N PHE A 657 -9.21 19.89 12.44
CA PHE A 657 -9.45 21.25 11.97
C PHE A 657 -10.84 21.48 11.39
N LEU A 658 -11.54 20.44 10.96
CA LEU A 658 -12.86 20.57 10.36
C LEU A 658 -13.97 20.65 11.42
N PRO A 659 -15.11 21.33 11.16
CA PRO A 659 -16.32 21.16 11.96
C PRO A 659 -16.82 19.71 11.89
N SER A 660 -17.76 19.35 12.77
CA SER A 660 -18.32 17.98 12.78
C SER A 660 -19.21 17.70 11.57
N PHE A 661 -19.67 18.73 10.89
CA PHE A 661 -20.47 18.65 9.67
C PHE A 661 -19.95 19.63 8.62
N ASN A 662 -19.78 19.18 7.37
CA ASN A 662 -19.15 19.93 6.29
C ASN A 662 -20.05 20.03 5.04
#